data_2f7d46b6119dadf8fb899bbf580a22a3
#
_entry.id   2f7d46b6119dadf8fb899bbf580a22a3
#
_cell.length_a   1.000
_cell.length_b   1.000
_cell.length_c   1.000
_cell.angle_alpha   90.00
_cell.angle_beta   90.00
_cell.angle_gamma   90.00
#
_symmetry.space_group_name_H-M   'P 1'
#
loop_
_entity.id
_entity.type
_entity.pdbx_description
1 polymer ?
#
loop_
_entity_poly.entity_id
_entity_poly.type
_entity_poly.pdbx_seq_one_letter_code
_entity_poly.pdbx_strand_id
1 'polypeptide(L)'
;MLNRSVSFFLAGAVGAATLTAASAPSPLYPVYQRLWGLSTFTLTVVFAVYVFALLAALLTVGSVSDRVGRRPVACGALVLLALGMLLFAVATGVGGLMAARIVQGLAVGTAAGATTALIMESAPNPRLGSTISSAVPSLGIAIGAVLAGALVEFAPLPRQLVFWILTVVYLVLAALVWLVPEKARSDSPPRETIWRSLLPSAQLPRATRPVFVALLPSISATWALGGLYLSLGSSILTTVLDVHSHFVAGVILGVFFVAGTAGTVASAFAPPQHRAWFGLGPLAIGVLVTIAAMPTGVLPLYVVGSLIAGFGFGATFRFAVHALGEAAPIAQRGQVFATMYIVSYLAFSVPALAAGLAVERFGLKPTAVAYGALDIALVLFALVAGTAHARRRDGKDDVRRNIAPPLVSRILDTPRHTTHYLECGPADGPLMFFLHGWPGIGLLWRAQMEAFAADGWRCVAPDLRGYGESSAPADTDAYTVEEVVMDLTELHDHLGGRTAVWIGHDWGSVVAGAVAAHEPERCRGVVLTSWAYYPTANSLATLVPLVDRQLYPADRYPDGQWDYYRFYTTHFEAAVADLDAAPAATLASVYQPGSPAAIGAISPTATVTRDGGRFGAAHRAPPTPADPALWPPADFDTLVQAFATHGFRPPSAWYTNDDANIAYSRKAPDGGRLTQPVLFVNGEWDAICNISGNLQGDPMRAACADLTVARVPAGHWLPLESKSQHIEAIRTWLRSKNLR
;
A
#
# COMPACT_ATOMS: atom_id res chain seq x y z
N MET A 1 29.31 -2.61 11.39
CA MET A 1 27.98 -2.65 10.72
C MET A 1 27.98 -1.65 9.59
N LEU A 2 27.33 -2.00 8.46
CA LEU A 2 27.23 -1.14 7.29
C LEU A 2 26.25 0.02 7.55
N ASN A 3 26.46 1.17 6.88
CA ASN A 3 25.49 2.26 6.92
C ASN A 3 24.24 1.92 6.11
N ARG A 4 23.13 2.67 6.30
CA ARG A 4 21.81 2.38 5.72
C ARG A 4 21.84 2.34 4.18
N SER A 5 22.57 3.27 3.55
CA SER A 5 22.66 3.33 2.08
C SER A 5 23.40 2.13 1.50
N VAL A 6 24.54 1.74 2.10
CA VAL A 6 25.30 0.55 1.66
C VAL A 6 24.48 -0.72 1.89
N SER A 7 23.74 -0.82 3.00
CA SER A 7 22.83 -1.95 3.26
C SER A 7 21.73 -2.05 2.20
N PHE A 8 21.18 -0.93 1.74
CA PHE A 8 20.17 -0.89 0.69
C PHE A 8 20.71 -1.39 -0.66
N PHE A 9 21.88 -0.90 -1.09
CA PHE A 9 22.50 -1.36 -2.33
C PHE A 9 22.91 -2.83 -2.26
N LEU A 10 23.44 -3.28 -1.11
CA LEU A 10 23.79 -4.68 -0.89
C LEU A 10 22.53 -5.57 -0.95
N ALA A 11 21.43 -5.19 -0.31
CA ALA A 11 20.17 -5.93 -0.38
C ALA A 11 19.63 -6.03 -1.81
N GLY A 12 19.73 -4.94 -2.60
CA GLY A 12 19.40 -4.93 -4.01
C GLY A 12 20.31 -5.88 -4.83
N ALA A 13 21.62 -5.85 -4.57
CA ALA A 13 22.58 -6.75 -5.23
C ALA A 13 22.32 -8.23 -4.89
N VAL A 14 21.97 -8.56 -3.65
CA VAL A 14 21.56 -9.91 -3.24
C VAL A 14 20.31 -10.35 -3.98
N GLY A 15 19.32 -9.48 -4.11
CA GLY A 15 18.09 -9.75 -4.86
C GLY A 15 18.37 -10.05 -6.33
N ALA A 16 19.19 -9.23 -6.99
CA ALA A 16 19.61 -9.44 -8.38
C ALA A 16 20.40 -10.76 -8.53
N ALA A 17 21.41 -10.98 -7.70
CA ALA A 17 22.22 -12.17 -7.71
C ALA A 17 21.39 -13.45 -7.51
N THR A 18 20.42 -13.44 -6.62
CA THR A 18 19.53 -14.59 -6.39
C THR A 18 18.80 -15.01 -7.67
N LEU A 19 18.30 -14.06 -8.46
CA LEU A 19 17.61 -14.35 -9.74
C LEU A 19 18.58 -14.56 -10.90
N THR A 20 19.83 -14.08 -10.83
CA THR A 20 20.90 -14.42 -11.76
C THR A 20 21.11 -15.95 -11.85
N ALA A 21 21.05 -16.64 -10.71
CA ALA A 21 21.08 -18.09 -10.67
C ALA A 21 19.97 -18.72 -11.52
N ALA A 22 18.76 -18.20 -11.49
CA ALA A 22 17.60 -18.78 -12.14
C ALA A 22 17.75 -18.91 -13.67
N SER A 23 18.38 -17.91 -14.30
CA SER A 23 18.57 -17.83 -15.76
C SER A 23 19.92 -18.35 -16.26
N ALA A 24 20.93 -18.41 -15.41
CA ALA A 24 22.28 -18.86 -15.79
C ALA A 24 22.32 -20.20 -16.55
N PRO A 25 21.53 -21.24 -16.22
CA PRO A 25 21.52 -22.50 -16.99
C PRO A 25 20.84 -22.41 -18.37
N SER A 26 20.00 -21.39 -18.66
CA SER A 26 19.17 -21.32 -19.87
C SER A 26 20.00 -21.28 -21.18
N PRO A 27 21.08 -20.48 -21.32
CA PRO A 27 21.93 -20.51 -22.51
C PRO A 27 22.68 -21.83 -22.69
N LEU A 28 22.83 -22.65 -21.65
CA LEU A 28 23.51 -23.93 -21.64
C LEU A 28 22.61 -25.11 -22.11
N TYR A 29 21.30 -24.92 -22.14
CA TYR A 29 20.38 -26.00 -22.49
C TYR A 29 20.66 -26.65 -23.85
N PRO A 30 20.92 -25.89 -24.95
CA PRO A 30 21.31 -26.51 -26.21
C PRO A 30 22.65 -27.27 -26.14
N VAL A 31 23.57 -26.85 -25.26
CA VAL A 31 24.84 -27.55 -25.02
C VAL A 31 24.59 -28.90 -24.33
N TYR A 32 23.76 -28.92 -23.30
CA TYR A 32 23.39 -30.14 -22.59
C TYR A 32 22.60 -31.11 -23.46
N GLN A 33 21.70 -30.61 -24.33
CA GLN A 33 20.97 -31.42 -25.29
C GLN A 33 21.94 -32.18 -26.21
N ARG A 34 22.88 -31.45 -26.79
CA ARG A 34 23.88 -32.08 -27.72
C ARG A 34 24.81 -33.04 -26.99
N LEU A 35 25.25 -32.70 -25.77
CA LEU A 35 26.23 -33.47 -25.03
C LEU A 35 25.69 -34.76 -24.44
N TRP A 36 24.46 -34.72 -23.92
CA TRP A 36 23.85 -35.86 -23.20
C TRP A 36 22.64 -36.45 -23.91
N GLY A 37 22.35 -36.05 -25.15
CA GLY A 37 21.23 -36.56 -25.94
C GLY A 37 19.87 -36.28 -25.32
N LEU A 38 19.69 -35.14 -24.61
CA LEU A 38 18.49 -34.84 -23.88
C LEU A 38 17.36 -34.44 -24.81
N SER A 39 16.15 -34.97 -24.55
CA SER A 39 14.94 -34.52 -25.22
C SER A 39 14.54 -33.13 -24.77
N THR A 40 13.80 -32.40 -25.59
CA THR A 40 13.25 -31.08 -25.22
C THR A 40 12.32 -31.17 -23.98
N PHE A 41 11.56 -32.26 -23.89
CA PHE A 41 10.73 -32.51 -22.70
C PHE A 41 11.59 -32.67 -21.42
N THR A 42 12.70 -33.44 -21.50
CA THR A 42 13.62 -33.57 -20.35
C THR A 42 14.15 -32.21 -19.88
N LEU A 43 14.47 -31.30 -20.78
CA LEU A 43 14.90 -29.93 -20.42
C LEU A 43 13.78 -29.12 -19.74
N THR A 44 12.57 -29.22 -20.25
CA THR A 44 11.44 -28.53 -19.60
C THR A 44 11.13 -29.10 -18.22
N VAL A 45 11.35 -30.43 -18.01
CA VAL A 45 11.28 -31.03 -16.66
C VAL A 45 12.39 -30.51 -15.75
N VAL A 46 13.64 -30.44 -16.20
CA VAL A 46 14.76 -29.84 -15.44
C VAL A 46 14.46 -28.39 -15.06
N PHE A 47 13.83 -27.63 -15.95
CA PHE A 47 13.36 -26.27 -15.66
C PHE A 47 12.23 -26.26 -14.62
N ALA A 48 11.22 -27.09 -14.78
CA ALA A 48 10.03 -27.09 -13.92
C ALA A 48 10.34 -27.57 -12.49
N VAL A 49 11.26 -28.52 -12.31
CA VAL A 49 11.67 -29.01 -10.99
C VAL A 49 12.21 -27.87 -10.11
N TYR A 50 12.97 -26.91 -10.69
CA TYR A 50 13.38 -25.70 -9.99
C TYR A 50 12.18 -24.90 -9.48
N VAL A 51 11.16 -24.72 -10.31
CA VAL A 51 9.98 -23.91 -9.99
C VAL A 51 9.16 -24.58 -8.86
N PHE A 52 8.97 -25.89 -8.92
CA PHE A 52 8.27 -26.63 -7.86
C PHE A 52 9.04 -26.59 -6.52
N ALA A 53 10.37 -26.73 -6.55
CA ALA A 53 11.22 -26.60 -5.38
C ALA A 53 11.16 -25.19 -4.77
N LEU A 54 11.19 -24.15 -5.62
CA LEU A 54 11.02 -22.76 -5.20
C LEU A 54 9.66 -22.52 -4.55
N LEU A 55 8.60 -23.02 -5.18
CA LEU A 55 7.24 -22.89 -4.65
C LEU A 55 7.10 -23.59 -3.29
N ALA A 56 7.65 -24.79 -3.15
CA ALA A 56 7.67 -25.52 -1.88
C ALA A 56 8.37 -24.71 -0.77
N ALA A 57 9.55 -24.14 -1.06
CA ALA A 57 10.28 -23.32 -0.10
C ALA A 57 9.54 -22.01 0.24
N LEU A 58 8.95 -21.35 -0.75
CA LEU A 58 8.19 -20.12 -0.55
C LEU A 58 6.98 -20.34 0.38
N LEU A 59 6.30 -21.47 0.22
CA LEU A 59 5.11 -21.81 1.00
C LEU A 59 5.43 -22.27 2.43
N THR A 60 6.61 -22.87 2.65
CA THR A 60 6.98 -23.45 3.94
C THR A 60 7.93 -22.55 4.74
N VAL A 61 8.91 -21.92 4.07
CA VAL A 61 9.99 -21.16 4.73
C VAL A 61 9.76 -19.65 4.66
N GLY A 62 8.83 -19.17 3.83
CA GLY A 62 8.59 -17.75 3.60
C GLY A 62 8.36 -16.92 4.87
N SER A 63 7.65 -17.47 5.86
CA SER A 63 7.37 -16.83 7.15
C SER A 63 8.50 -16.98 8.19
N VAL A 64 9.49 -17.83 7.94
CA VAL A 64 10.58 -18.09 8.88
C VAL A 64 11.46 -16.86 9.07
N SER A 65 11.65 -16.06 8.02
CA SER A 65 12.45 -14.83 8.08
C SER A 65 11.89 -13.80 9.06
N ASP A 66 10.57 -13.80 9.29
CA ASP A 66 9.92 -12.91 10.28
C ASP A 66 10.23 -13.31 11.73
N ARG A 67 10.62 -14.57 11.95
CA ARG A 67 10.88 -15.15 13.29
C ARG A 67 12.36 -15.34 13.60
N VAL A 68 13.12 -15.88 12.66
CA VAL A 68 14.56 -16.17 12.83
C VAL A 68 15.41 -14.92 12.57
N GLY A 69 14.95 -13.98 11.76
CA GLY A 69 15.65 -12.79 11.32
C GLY A 69 15.85 -12.77 9.82
N ARG A 70 15.91 -11.56 9.25
CA ARG A 70 16.10 -11.37 7.79
C ARG A 70 17.49 -11.84 7.38
N ARG A 71 18.49 -11.47 8.16
CA ARG A 71 19.91 -11.69 7.90
C ARG A 71 20.31 -13.17 7.91
N PRO A 72 20.01 -13.97 8.97
CA PRO A 72 20.34 -15.39 8.97
C PRO A 72 19.68 -16.18 7.84
N VAL A 73 18.42 -15.85 7.51
CA VAL A 73 17.70 -16.54 6.44
C VAL A 73 18.29 -16.19 5.07
N ALA A 74 18.62 -14.91 4.82
CA ALA A 74 19.27 -14.50 3.58
C ALA A 74 20.67 -15.12 3.42
N CYS A 75 21.48 -15.17 4.48
CA CYS A 75 22.77 -15.85 4.49
C CYS A 75 22.64 -17.35 4.20
N GLY A 76 21.73 -18.04 4.89
CA GLY A 76 21.48 -19.46 4.68
C GLY A 76 21.02 -19.77 3.24
N ALA A 77 20.15 -18.93 2.70
CA ALA A 77 19.70 -19.04 1.30
C ALA A 77 20.86 -18.84 0.30
N LEU A 78 21.75 -17.87 0.52
CA LEU A 78 22.93 -17.64 -0.33
C LEU A 78 23.92 -18.79 -0.26
N VAL A 79 24.17 -19.36 0.92
CA VAL A 79 25.01 -20.57 1.06
C VAL A 79 24.38 -21.76 0.35
N LEU A 80 23.07 -21.96 0.48
CA LEU A 80 22.35 -23.01 -0.25
C LEU A 80 22.40 -22.78 -1.77
N LEU A 81 22.34 -21.52 -2.20
CA LEU A 81 22.47 -21.15 -3.62
C LEU A 81 23.87 -21.45 -4.15
N ALA A 82 24.92 -21.16 -3.36
CA ALA A 82 26.30 -21.54 -3.68
C ALA A 82 26.45 -23.06 -3.83
N LEU A 83 25.83 -23.85 -2.96
CA LEU A 83 25.79 -25.30 -3.08
C LEU A 83 25.08 -25.74 -4.39
N GLY A 84 23.97 -25.12 -4.73
CA GLY A 84 23.28 -25.37 -6.00
C GLY A 84 24.16 -25.09 -7.21
N MET A 85 24.93 -24.00 -7.19
CA MET A 85 25.89 -23.68 -8.27
C MET A 85 27.04 -24.70 -8.33
N LEU A 86 27.55 -25.11 -7.18
CA LEU A 86 28.56 -26.18 -7.14
C LEU A 86 28.05 -27.49 -7.76
N LEU A 87 26.82 -27.89 -7.47
CA LEU A 87 26.19 -29.07 -8.06
C LEU A 87 26.06 -28.93 -9.58
N PHE A 88 25.72 -27.74 -10.13
CA PHE A 88 25.74 -27.49 -11.57
C PHE A 88 27.15 -27.62 -12.17
N ALA A 89 28.17 -27.09 -11.49
CA ALA A 89 29.55 -27.13 -11.96
C ALA A 89 30.09 -28.57 -12.13
N VAL A 90 29.66 -29.46 -11.22
CA VAL A 90 30.12 -30.88 -11.22
C VAL A 90 29.13 -31.85 -11.88
N ALA A 91 27.98 -31.37 -12.42
CA ALA A 91 26.96 -32.21 -13.02
C ALA A 91 27.52 -32.97 -14.24
N THR A 92 27.32 -34.29 -14.28
CA THR A 92 27.74 -35.19 -15.37
C THR A 92 26.55 -35.73 -16.15
N GLY A 93 25.30 -35.35 -15.83
CA GLY A 93 24.11 -35.82 -16.54
C GLY A 93 22.82 -35.21 -15.91
N VAL A 94 21.66 -35.69 -16.38
CA VAL A 94 20.33 -35.19 -16.01
C VAL A 94 20.10 -35.21 -14.52
N GLY A 95 20.47 -36.28 -13.81
CA GLY A 95 20.28 -36.38 -12.35
C GLY A 95 21.02 -35.29 -11.59
N GLY A 96 22.26 -34.96 -12.01
CA GLY A 96 23.01 -33.85 -11.42
C GLY A 96 22.36 -32.50 -11.68
N LEU A 97 21.83 -32.25 -12.90
CA LEU A 97 21.10 -31.02 -13.21
C LEU A 97 19.81 -30.91 -12.39
N MET A 98 19.06 -31.99 -12.22
CA MET A 98 17.84 -31.99 -11.42
C MET A 98 18.15 -31.69 -9.94
N ALA A 99 19.18 -32.34 -9.37
CA ALA A 99 19.59 -32.09 -7.99
C ALA A 99 20.01 -30.62 -7.79
N ALA A 100 20.82 -30.08 -8.72
CA ALA A 100 21.21 -28.68 -8.71
C ALA A 100 20.00 -27.74 -8.80
N ARG A 101 19.02 -28.03 -9.64
CA ARG A 101 17.77 -27.27 -9.77
C ARG A 101 16.89 -27.32 -8.54
N ILE A 102 16.78 -28.47 -7.87
CA ILE A 102 16.04 -28.59 -6.60
C ILE A 102 16.68 -27.68 -5.53
N VAL A 103 17.98 -27.82 -5.33
CA VAL A 103 18.71 -27.02 -4.33
C VAL A 103 18.61 -25.53 -4.66
N GLN A 104 18.79 -25.13 -5.91
CA GLN A 104 18.63 -23.77 -6.39
C GLN A 104 17.20 -23.24 -6.12
N GLY A 105 16.16 -24.03 -6.43
CA GLY A 105 14.77 -23.64 -6.21
C GLY A 105 14.47 -23.40 -4.71
N LEU A 106 14.91 -24.33 -3.87
CA LEU A 106 14.78 -24.17 -2.40
C LEU A 106 15.47 -22.92 -1.90
N ALA A 107 16.68 -22.63 -2.41
CA ALA A 107 17.45 -21.44 -2.03
C ALA A 107 16.74 -20.13 -2.45
N VAL A 108 16.29 -20.04 -3.71
CA VAL A 108 15.62 -18.85 -4.26
C VAL A 108 14.29 -18.61 -3.54
N GLY A 109 13.49 -19.67 -3.29
CA GLY A 109 12.24 -19.56 -2.56
C GLY A 109 12.42 -19.06 -1.11
N THR A 110 13.49 -19.55 -0.45
CA THR A 110 13.85 -19.10 0.91
C THR A 110 14.34 -17.65 0.92
N ALA A 111 15.11 -17.22 -0.09
CA ALA A 111 15.66 -15.86 -0.20
C ALA A 111 14.59 -14.79 -0.47
N ALA A 112 13.54 -15.13 -1.22
CA ALA A 112 12.60 -14.16 -1.79
C ALA A 112 11.98 -13.20 -0.76
N GLY A 113 11.43 -13.75 0.34
CA GLY A 113 10.84 -12.94 1.41
C GLY A 113 11.88 -12.13 2.19
N ALA A 114 12.99 -12.77 2.59
CA ALA A 114 14.04 -12.12 3.37
C ALA A 114 14.71 -10.97 2.61
N THR A 115 14.97 -11.15 1.31
CA THR A 115 15.62 -10.14 0.46
C THR A 115 14.69 -8.95 0.22
N THR A 116 13.42 -9.20 -0.08
CA THR A 116 12.42 -8.12 -0.25
C THR A 116 12.30 -7.29 1.03
N ALA A 117 12.26 -7.95 2.20
CA ALA A 117 12.20 -7.26 3.47
C ALA A 117 13.47 -6.43 3.74
N LEU A 118 14.67 -6.98 3.47
CA LEU A 118 15.94 -6.26 3.62
C LEU A 118 16.00 -5.00 2.73
N ILE A 119 15.51 -5.07 1.48
CA ILE A 119 15.42 -3.92 0.57
C ILE A 119 14.48 -2.87 1.17
N MET A 120 13.30 -3.26 1.61
CA MET A 120 12.30 -2.34 2.16
C MET A 120 12.75 -1.68 3.48
N GLU A 121 13.36 -2.45 4.39
CA GLU A 121 13.84 -1.96 5.68
C GLU A 121 15.05 -1.01 5.56
N SER A 122 15.90 -1.22 4.54
CA SER A 122 17.09 -0.41 4.27
C SER A 122 16.82 0.79 3.37
N ALA A 123 15.68 0.82 2.68
CA ALA A 123 15.37 1.85 1.69
C ALA A 123 15.34 3.26 2.30
N PRO A 124 15.87 4.28 1.59
CA PRO A 124 15.79 5.69 2.00
C PRO A 124 14.34 6.18 2.11
N ASN A 125 13.47 5.72 1.20
CA ASN A 125 12.04 5.99 1.22
C ASN A 125 11.24 4.77 0.69
N PRO A 126 9.95 4.62 1.09
CA PRO A 126 9.12 3.47 0.70
C PRO A 126 8.92 3.31 -0.80
N ARG A 127 8.83 4.43 -1.56
CA ARG A 127 8.64 4.40 -3.02
C ARG A 127 9.85 3.77 -3.72
N LEU A 128 11.06 4.18 -3.33
CA LEU A 128 12.29 3.63 -3.89
C LEU A 128 12.44 2.15 -3.50
N GLY A 129 12.16 1.78 -2.25
CA GLY A 129 12.18 0.39 -1.78
C GLY A 129 11.26 -0.51 -2.61
N SER A 130 10.02 -0.10 -2.82
CA SER A 130 9.04 -0.84 -3.61
C SER A 130 9.42 -0.93 -5.11
N THR A 131 9.97 0.15 -5.67
CA THR A 131 10.43 0.14 -7.07
C THR A 131 11.61 -0.80 -7.27
N ILE A 132 12.61 -0.74 -6.41
CA ILE A 132 13.80 -1.60 -6.49
C ILE A 132 13.42 -3.06 -6.24
N SER A 133 12.63 -3.38 -5.22
CA SER A 133 12.21 -4.77 -4.96
C SER A 133 11.42 -5.39 -6.11
N SER A 134 10.70 -4.59 -6.90
CA SER A 134 9.95 -5.05 -8.07
C SER A 134 10.80 -5.15 -9.35
N ALA A 135 11.81 -4.29 -9.51
CA ALA A 135 12.66 -4.23 -10.70
C ALA A 135 13.84 -5.21 -10.65
N VAL A 136 14.43 -5.40 -9.48
CA VAL A 136 15.63 -6.23 -9.26
C VAL A 136 15.47 -7.69 -9.74
N PRO A 137 14.34 -8.38 -9.58
CA PRO A 137 14.16 -9.72 -10.08
C PRO A 137 14.41 -9.86 -11.59
N SER A 138 13.77 -9.02 -12.40
CA SER A 138 13.94 -9.05 -13.85
C SER A 138 15.37 -8.70 -14.27
N LEU A 139 16.00 -7.72 -13.63
CA LEU A 139 17.38 -7.35 -13.87
C LEU A 139 18.33 -8.51 -13.56
N GLY A 140 18.12 -9.23 -12.46
CA GLY A 140 18.92 -10.39 -12.09
C GLY A 140 18.84 -11.50 -13.15
N ILE A 141 17.65 -11.80 -13.65
CA ILE A 141 17.44 -12.77 -14.73
C ILE A 141 18.21 -12.34 -15.99
N ALA A 142 18.13 -11.07 -16.37
CA ALA A 142 18.87 -10.55 -17.53
C ALA A 142 20.38 -10.71 -17.37
N ILE A 143 20.93 -10.33 -16.22
CA ILE A 143 22.37 -10.49 -15.93
C ILE A 143 22.81 -11.95 -16.06
N GLY A 144 22.02 -12.89 -15.51
CA GLY A 144 22.36 -14.30 -15.55
C GLY A 144 22.39 -14.87 -16.96
N ALA A 145 21.43 -14.51 -17.80
CA ALA A 145 21.37 -14.96 -19.19
C ALA A 145 22.55 -14.43 -20.01
N VAL A 146 22.85 -13.13 -19.90
CA VAL A 146 23.98 -12.50 -20.64
C VAL A 146 25.33 -13.03 -20.15
N LEU A 147 25.54 -13.09 -18.82
CA LEU A 147 26.77 -13.58 -18.22
C LEU A 147 27.06 -15.05 -18.64
N ALA A 148 26.04 -15.90 -18.53
CA ALA A 148 26.19 -17.30 -18.90
C ALA A 148 26.48 -17.44 -20.40
N GLY A 149 25.74 -16.74 -21.28
CA GLY A 149 25.99 -16.74 -22.72
C GLY A 149 27.41 -16.29 -23.09
N ALA A 150 27.89 -15.21 -22.45
CA ALA A 150 29.26 -14.71 -22.64
C ALA A 150 30.33 -15.72 -22.19
N LEU A 151 30.17 -16.31 -21.02
CA LEU A 151 31.15 -17.28 -20.50
C LEU A 151 31.16 -18.59 -21.27
N VAL A 152 29.99 -19.03 -21.77
CA VAL A 152 29.92 -20.21 -22.66
C VAL A 152 30.66 -19.98 -23.98
N GLU A 153 30.60 -18.77 -24.52
CA GLU A 153 31.19 -18.44 -25.83
C GLU A 153 32.68 -18.11 -25.76
N PHE A 154 33.10 -17.29 -24.81
CA PHE A 154 34.40 -16.64 -24.80
C PHE A 154 35.38 -17.13 -23.70
N ALA A 155 34.89 -17.92 -22.74
CA ALA A 155 35.73 -18.29 -21.60
C ALA A 155 36.13 -19.78 -21.59
N PRO A 156 37.26 -20.16 -20.93
CA PRO A 156 37.59 -21.54 -20.69
C PRO A 156 36.52 -22.21 -19.80
N LEU A 157 36.40 -23.53 -19.91
CA LEU A 157 35.41 -24.31 -19.14
C LEU A 157 33.96 -23.89 -19.40
N PRO A 158 33.47 -23.82 -20.63
CA PRO A 158 32.21 -23.16 -21.01
C PRO A 158 30.98 -23.68 -20.26
N ARG A 159 31.02 -24.90 -19.73
CA ARG A 159 29.89 -25.50 -18.97
C ARG A 159 29.96 -25.26 -17.48
N GLN A 160 31.10 -24.86 -16.94
CA GLN A 160 31.37 -24.88 -15.51
C GLN A 160 31.69 -23.49 -14.94
N LEU A 161 32.40 -22.65 -15.71
CA LEU A 161 32.96 -21.40 -15.19
C LEU A 161 31.91 -20.45 -14.60
N VAL A 162 30.76 -20.32 -15.27
CA VAL A 162 29.66 -19.49 -14.77
C VAL A 162 29.21 -19.93 -13.38
N PHE A 163 29.14 -21.23 -13.12
CA PHE A 163 28.71 -21.76 -11.85
C PHE A 163 29.78 -21.61 -10.76
N TRP A 164 31.06 -21.77 -11.10
CA TRP A 164 32.18 -21.49 -10.18
C TRP A 164 32.20 -20.01 -9.77
N ILE A 165 32.04 -19.08 -10.72
CA ILE A 165 31.99 -17.63 -10.43
C ILE A 165 30.79 -17.33 -9.51
N LEU A 166 29.61 -17.84 -9.84
CA LEU A 166 28.41 -17.60 -9.04
C LEU A 166 28.53 -18.22 -7.63
N THR A 167 29.17 -19.38 -7.50
CA THR A 167 29.46 -19.97 -6.18
C THR A 167 30.25 -19.00 -5.30
N VAL A 168 31.34 -18.43 -5.83
CA VAL A 168 32.17 -17.46 -5.10
C VAL A 168 31.36 -16.20 -4.77
N VAL A 169 30.60 -15.67 -5.76
CA VAL A 169 29.77 -14.48 -5.56
C VAL A 169 28.77 -14.68 -4.43
N TYR A 170 28.09 -15.82 -4.37
CA TYR A 170 27.10 -16.09 -3.31
C TYR A 170 27.74 -16.25 -1.93
N LEU A 171 28.91 -16.88 -1.84
CA LEU A 171 29.63 -16.96 -0.56
C LEU A 171 30.09 -15.58 -0.08
N VAL A 172 30.60 -14.74 -0.98
CA VAL A 172 30.98 -13.35 -0.67
C VAL A 172 29.76 -12.54 -0.24
N LEU A 173 28.64 -12.64 -0.97
CA LEU A 173 27.40 -11.95 -0.60
C LEU A 173 26.84 -12.43 0.75
N ALA A 174 26.94 -13.72 1.06
CA ALA A 174 26.54 -14.26 2.36
C ALA A 174 27.38 -13.64 3.50
N ALA A 175 28.70 -13.53 3.31
CA ALA A 175 29.57 -12.87 4.28
C ALA A 175 29.25 -11.37 4.43
N LEU A 176 28.97 -10.65 3.33
CA LEU A 176 28.63 -9.24 3.36
C LEU A 176 27.25 -8.96 4.01
N VAL A 177 26.25 -9.80 3.73
CA VAL A 177 24.91 -9.68 4.33
C VAL A 177 25.00 -9.82 5.85
N TRP A 178 25.95 -10.59 6.38
CA TRP A 178 26.16 -10.71 7.82
C TRP A 178 26.56 -9.39 8.48
N LEU A 179 27.07 -8.41 7.73
CA LEU A 179 27.44 -7.07 8.20
C LEU A 179 26.27 -6.06 8.18
N VAL A 180 25.13 -6.41 7.59
CA VAL A 180 23.94 -5.54 7.55
C VAL A 180 23.37 -5.40 8.97
N PRO A 181 23.01 -4.19 9.44
CA PRO A 181 22.36 -4.01 10.73
C PRO A 181 20.99 -4.71 10.75
N GLU A 182 20.74 -5.50 11.79
CA GLU A 182 19.44 -6.09 12.05
C GLU A 182 18.73 -5.30 13.15
N LYS A 183 17.47 -4.91 12.92
CA LYS A 183 16.68 -4.23 13.95
C LYS A 183 16.45 -5.20 15.12
N ALA A 184 16.72 -4.72 16.34
CA ALA A 184 16.45 -5.48 17.56
C ALA A 184 14.96 -5.88 17.60
N ARG A 185 14.68 -7.14 17.89
CA ARG A 185 13.34 -7.66 18.07
C ARG A 185 12.85 -7.35 19.46
N SER A 186 11.71 -6.70 19.59
CA SER A 186 10.88 -6.80 20.78
C SER A 186 10.01 -8.06 20.62
N ASP A 187 10.11 -8.97 21.60
CA ASP A 187 9.27 -10.17 21.78
C ASP A 187 9.43 -11.30 20.74
N SER A 188 10.31 -12.24 21.06
CA SER A 188 10.39 -13.54 20.36
C SER A 188 9.28 -14.48 20.87
N PRO A 189 8.39 -14.99 20.02
CA PRO A 189 7.42 -15.98 20.44
C PRO A 189 8.09 -17.33 20.78
N PRO A 190 7.45 -18.18 21.63
CA PRO A 190 8.04 -19.44 22.10
C PRO A 190 8.38 -20.40 20.96
N ARG A 191 9.40 -21.23 21.15
CA ARG A 191 9.95 -22.20 20.19
C ARG A 191 8.90 -23.17 19.58
N GLU A 192 7.85 -23.50 20.30
CA GLU A 192 6.79 -24.41 19.84
C GLU A 192 6.02 -23.91 18.61
N THR A 193 6.07 -22.62 18.32
CA THR A 193 5.30 -21.99 17.23
C THR A 193 6.04 -22.05 15.87
N ILE A 194 7.32 -22.45 15.80
CA ILE A 194 8.10 -22.49 14.54
C ILE A 194 7.55 -23.58 13.61
N TRP A 195 7.22 -24.76 14.12
CA TRP A 195 6.68 -25.87 13.31
C TRP A 195 5.31 -25.58 12.71
N ARG A 196 4.47 -24.80 13.41
CA ARG A 196 3.18 -24.36 12.88
C ARG A 196 3.30 -23.33 11.74
N SER A 197 4.41 -22.58 11.67
CA SER A 197 4.63 -21.63 10.58
C SER A 197 5.11 -22.27 9.28
N LEU A 198 5.57 -23.52 9.33
CA LEU A 198 5.92 -24.30 8.14
C LEU A 198 4.69 -24.89 7.43
N LEU A 199 3.50 -24.78 8.01
CA LEU A 199 2.26 -25.18 7.34
C LEU A 199 1.91 -24.16 6.26
N PRO A 200 1.66 -24.59 5.00
CA PRO A 200 1.30 -23.71 3.92
C PRO A 200 0.04 -22.89 4.25
N SER A 201 0.15 -21.56 4.29
CA SER A 201 -0.97 -20.66 4.58
C SER A 201 -1.36 -19.86 3.34
N ALA A 202 -1.85 -20.54 2.30
CA ALA A 202 -2.42 -19.88 1.13
C ALA A 202 -3.94 -19.75 1.35
N GLN A 203 -4.41 -18.57 1.65
CA GLN A 203 -5.84 -18.27 1.78
C GLN A 203 -6.18 -16.99 1.02
N LEU A 204 -7.29 -17.02 0.31
CA LEU A 204 -7.79 -15.85 -0.41
C LEU A 204 -9.01 -15.28 0.32
N PRO A 205 -8.89 -14.12 0.99
CA PRO A 205 -9.99 -13.47 1.68
C PRO A 205 -11.16 -13.21 0.74
N ARG A 206 -12.39 -13.33 1.24
CA ARG A 206 -13.60 -13.14 0.42
C ARG A 206 -13.63 -11.78 -0.29
N ALA A 207 -13.16 -10.73 0.36
CA ALA A 207 -13.09 -9.37 -0.21
C ALA A 207 -12.10 -9.27 -1.38
N THR A 208 -11.00 -10.02 -1.37
CA THR A 208 -9.95 -9.98 -2.40
C THR A 208 -10.24 -10.89 -3.59
N ARG A 209 -11.11 -11.90 -3.44
CA ARG A 209 -11.43 -12.90 -4.49
C ARG A 209 -11.84 -12.28 -5.84
N PRO A 210 -12.74 -11.27 -5.91
CA PRO A 210 -13.16 -10.73 -7.20
C PRO A 210 -12.02 -10.08 -7.97
N VAL A 211 -11.15 -9.34 -7.27
CA VAL A 211 -9.97 -8.68 -7.85
C VAL A 211 -8.95 -9.73 -8.30
N PHE A 212 -8.71 -10.74 -7.47
CA PHE A 212 -7.79 -11.84 -7.79
C PHE A 212 -8.23 -12.59 -9.05
N VAL A 213 -9.51 -12.98 -9.14
CA VAL A 213 -10.07 -13.70 -10.31
C VAL A 213 -9.98 -12.84 -11.56
N ALA A 214 -10.24 -11.53 -11.47
CA ALA A 214 -10.12 -10.62 -12.60
C ALA A 214 -8.67 -10.48 -13.11
N LEU A 215 -7.67 -10.58 -12.23
CA LEU A 215 -6.25 -10.49 -12.57
C LEU A 215 -5.61 -11.83 -12.97
N LEU A 216 -6.31 -12.95 -12.71
CA LEU A 216 -5.79 -14.29 -12.97
C LEU A 216 -5.29 -14.49 -14.42
N PRO A 217 -6.02 -14.07 -15.48
CA PRO A 217 -5.55 -14.22 -16.85
C PRO A 217 -4.30 -13.39 -17.14
N SER A 218 -4.22 -12.15 -16.62
CA SER A 218 -3.08 -11.26 -16.79
C SER A 218 -1.82 -11.84 -16.14
N ILE A 219 -1.95 -12.33 -14.90
CA ILE A 219 -0.85 -12.99 -14.17
C ILE A 219 -0.41 -14.24 -14.92
N SER A 220 -1.36 -15.05 -15.39
CA SER A 220 -1.07 -16.31 -16.09
C SER A 220 -0.36 -16.07 -17.41
N ALA A 221 -0.84 -15.14 -18.26
CA ALA A 221 -0.18 -14.79 -19.52
C ALA A 221 1.24 -14.26 -19.29
N THR A 222 1.38 -13.31 -18.38
CA THR A 222 2.69 -12.72 -18.07
C THR A 222 3.72 -13.80 -17.68
N TRP A 223 3.37 -14.68 -16.75
CA TRP A 223 4.31 -15.70 -16.27
C TRP A 223 4.50 -16.87 -17.24
N ALA A 224 3.47 -17.26 -17.98
CA ALA A 224 3.60 -18.27 -19.03
C ALA A 224 4.62 -17.84 -20.09
N LEU A 225 4.57 -16.58 -20.53
CA LEU A 225 5.54 -16.04 -21.47
C LEU A 225 6.97 -16.07 -20.91
N GLY A 226 7.18 -15.65 -19.67
CA GLY A 226 8.47 -15.75 -18.99
C GLY A 226 9.00 -17.19 -18.93
N GLY A 227 8.11 -18.14 -18.68
CA GLY A 227 8.40 -19.58 -18.70
C GLY A 227 8.88 -20.07 -20.08
N LEU A 228 8.24 -19.64 -21.16
CA LEU A 228 8.64 -19.95 -22.52
C LEU A 228 10.05 -19.44 -22.81
N TYR A 229 10.34 -18.17 -22.49
CA TYR A 229 11.66 -17.56 -22.72
C TYR A 229 12.78 -18.30 -21.98
N LEU A 230 12.59 -18.68 -20.72
CA LEU A 230 13.64 -19.34 -19.94
C LEU A 230 13.75 -20.85 -20.19
N SER A 231 12.68 -21.52 -20.62
CA SER A 231 12.70 -22.96 -20.90
C SER A 231 13.09 -23.30 -22.35
N LEU A 232 12.46 -22.66 -23.33
CA LEU A 232 12.60 -22.97 -24.76
C LEU A 232 13.24 -21.84 -25.56
N GLY A 233 13.42 -20.64 -24.99
CA GLY A 233 13.92 -19.47 -25.70
C GLY A 233 15.26 -19.69 -26.38
N SER A 234 16.25 -20.32 -25.70
CA SER A 234 17.53 -20.65 -26.28
C SER A 234 17.38 -21.65 -27.44
N SER A 235 16.52 -22.66 -27.33
CA SER A 235 16.26 -23.63 -28.40
C SER A 235 15.54 -22.98 -29.60
N ILE A 236 14.62 -22.04 -29.37
CA ILE A 236 13.97 -21.26 -30.43
C ILE A 236 15.03 -20.43 -31.20
N LEU A 237 15.90 -19.73 -30.47
CA LEU A 237 16.96 -18.92 -31.07
C LEU A 237 17.90 -19.76 -31.92
N THR A 238 18.35 -20.91 -31.41
CA THR A 238 19.33 -21.78 -32.13
C THR A 238 18.71 -22.58 -33.27
N THR A 239 17.48 -23.09 -33.11
CA THR A 239 16.89 -24.03 -34.07
C THR A 239 15.94 -23.37 -35.07
N VAL A 240 15.22 -22.28 -34.65
CA VAL A 240 14.23 -21.62 -35.51
C VAL A 240 14.79 -20.35 -36.16
N LEU A 241 15.64 -19.63 -35.44
CA LEU A 241 16.21 -18.34 -35.89
C LEU A 241 17.69 -18.42 -36.26
N ASP A 242 18.27 -19.62 -36.25
CA ASP A 242 19.64 -19.93 -36.68
C ASP A 242 20.74 -19.12 -35.95
N VAL A 243 20.50 -18.80 -34.67
CA VAL A 243 21.46 -18.08 -33.84
C VAL A 243 22.43 -19.06 -33.20
N HIS A 244 23.64 -19.18 -33.76
CA HIS A 244 24.67 -20.12 -33.31
C HIS A 244 25.48 -19.60 -32.11
N SER A 245 25.55 -18.27 -31.92
CA SER A 245 26.27 -17.65 -30.82
C SER A 245 25.47 -17.76 -29.53
N HIS A 246 26.06 -18.39 -28.50
CA HIS A 246 25.48 -18.48 -27.15
C HIS A 246 25.40 -17.11 -26.46
N PHE A 247 26.37 -16.21 -26.76
CA PHE A 247 26.36 -14.85 -26.27
C PHE A 247 25.17 -14.05 -26.80
N VAL A 248 24.98 -14.10 -28.14
CA VAL A 248 23.84 -13.42 -28.77
C VAL A 248 22.52 -13.97 -28.25
N ALA A 249 22.39 -15.29 -28.10
CA ALA A 249 21.20 -15.89 -27.50
C ALA A 249 20.98 -15.42 -26.06
N GLY A 250 22.03 -15.36 -25.25
CA GLY A 250 21.97 -14.84 -23.89
C GLY A 250 21.58 -13.36 -23.84
N VAL A 251 22.09 -12.52 -24.74
CA VAL A 251 21.73 -11.11 -24.88
C VAL A 251 20.25 -10.96 -25.25
N ILE A 252 19.73 -11.71 -26.21
CA ILE A 252 18.32 -11.63 -26.63
C ILE A 252 17.38 -12.04 -25.51
N LEU A 253 17.71 -13.10 -24.75
CA LEU A 253 16.97 -13.46 -23.56
C LEU A 253 17.04 -12.35 -22.51
N GLY A 254 18.21 -11.74 -22.30
CA GLY A 254 18.43 -10.63 -21.39
C GLY A 254 17.62 -9.39 -21.76
N VAL A 255 17.52 -9.08 -23.04
CA VAL A 255 16.75 -7.94 -23.58
C VAL A 255 15.28 -7.98 -23.14
N PHE A 256 14.64 -9.15 -23.18
CA PHE A 256 13.26 -9.30 -22.70
C PHE A 256 13.13 -8.88 -21.22
N PHE A 257 14.03 -9.32 -20.36
CA PHE A 257 13.95 -9.02 -18.92
C PHE A 257 14.43 -7.60 -18.57
N VAL A 258 15.39 -7.03 -19.31
CA VAL A 258 15.77 -5.61 -19.19
C VAL A 258 14.58 -4.72 -19.55
N ALA A 259 13.91 -5.02 -20.65
CA ALA A 259 12.69 -4.33 -21.03
C ALA A 259 11.58 -4.49 -19.97
N GLY A 260 11.50 -5.66 -19.31
CA GLY A 260 10.62 -5.91 -18.18
C GLY A 260 10.92 -5.00 -16.98
N THR A 261 12.20 -4.81 -16.67
CA THR A 261 12.63 -3.84 -15.65
C THR A 261 12.19 -2.42 -16.03
N ALA A 262 12.39 -2.01 -17.29
CA ALA A 262 11.97 -0.71 -17.78
C ALA A 262 10.44 -0.53 -17.71
N GLY A 263 9.67 -1.55 -18.11
CA GLY A 263 8.21 -1.55 -17.99
C GLY A 263 7.72 -1.45 -16.54
N THR A 264 8.37 -2.17 -15.61
CA THR A 264 8.10 -2.07 -14.18
C THR A 264 8.29 -0.64 -13.67
N VAL A 265 9.40 0.02 -14.02
CA VAL A 265 9.69 1.40 -13.59
C VAL A 265 8.73 2.39 -14.24
N ALA A 266 8.56 2.32 -15.57
CA ALA A 266 7.69 3.22 -16.33
C ALA A 266 6.22 3.14 -15.88
N SER A 267 5.75 1.96 -15.48
CA SER A 267 4.39 1.77 -15.01
C SER A 267 4.05 2.54 -13.73
N ALA A 268 5.06 3.02 -12.98
CA ALA A 268 4.87 3.88 -11.82
C ALA A 268 4.26 5.26 -12.20
N PHE A 269 4.47 5.68 -13.46
CA PHE A 269 4.01 6.96 -13.99
C PHE A 269 2.77 6.83 -14.88
N ALA A 270 2.25 5.60 -15.07
CA ALA A 270 1.09 5.36 -15.92
C ALA A 270 -0.20 5.88 -15.27
N PRO A 271 -1.03 6.67 -16.01
CA PRO A 271 -2.31 7.16 -15.53
C PRO A 271 -3.22 6.00 -15.11
N PRO A 272 -3.99 6.14 -14.00
CA PRO A 272 -4.83 5.06 -13.47
C PRO A 272 -5.78 4.44 -14.50
N GLN A 273 -6.42 5.27 -15.33
CA GLN A 273 -7.38 4.84 -16.34
C GLN A 273 -6.78 4.01 -17.49
N HIS A 274 -5.47 4.11 -17.74
CA HIS A 274 -4.79 3.41 -18.84
C HIS A 274 -3.89 2.26 -18.40
N ARG A 275 -3.84 1.97 -17.10
CA ARG A 275 -2.92 0.98 -16.52
C ARG A 275 -3.00 -0.40 -17.19
N ALA A 276 -4.21 -0.92 -17.42
CA ALA A 276 -4.40 -2.22 -18.05
C ALA A 276 -3.81 -2.26 -19.47
N TRP A 277 -4.11 -1.23 -20.29
CA TRP A 277 -3.60 -1.11 -21.65
C TRP A 277 -2.11 -0.86 -21.69
N PHE A 278 -1.55 -0.12 -20.74
CA PHE A 278 -0.13 0.19 -20.66
C PHE A 278 0.75 -1.06 -20.44
N GLY A 279 0.21 -2.09 -19.78
CA GLY A 279 0.90 -3.38 -19.60
C GLY A 279 0.51 -4.41 -20.65
N LEU A 280 -0.77 -4.74 -20.75
CA LEU A 280 -1.29 -5.82 -21.60
C LEU A 280 -1.21 -5.51 -23.10
N GLY A 281 -1.30 -4.23 -23.51
CA GLY A 281 -1.16 -3.82 -24.90
C GLY A 281 0.23 -4.16 -25.48
N PRO A 282 1.32 -3.63 -24.90
CA PRO A 282 2.66 -4.02 -25.31
C PRO A 282 2.93 -5.52 -25.20
N LEU A 283 2.40 -6.21 -24.17
CA LEU A 283 2.54 -7.65 -24.05
C LEU A 283 1.98 -8.37 -25.28
N ALA A 284 0.73 -8.08 -25.66
CA ALA A 284 0.07 -8.69 -26.83
C ALA A 284 0.80 -8.36 -28.14
N ILE A 285 1.13 -7.08 -28.35
CA ILE A 285 1.83 -6.63 -29.57
C ILE A 285 3.20 -7.30 -29.68
N GLY A 286 3.96 -7.32 -28.60
CA GLY A 286 5.29 -7.93 -28.58
C GLY A 286 5.25 -9.42 -28.87
N VAL A 287 4.31 -10.18 -28.28
CA VAL A 287 4.11 -11.60 -28.56
C VAL A 287 3.71 -11.82 -30.02
N LEU A 288 2.80 -11.00 -30.56
CA LEU A 288 2.41 -11.08 -31.96
C LEU A 288 3.61 -10.88 -32.91
N VAL A 289 4.46 -9.91 -32.62
CA VAL A 289 5.67 -9.62 -33.41
C VAL A 289 6.69 -10.77 -33.30
N THR A 290 6.87 -11.37 -32.12
CA THR A 290 7.76 -12.54 -31.95
C THR A 290 7.24 -13.77 -32.70
N ILE A 291 5.90 -14.00 -32.68
CA ILE A 291 5.28 -15.08 -33.46
C ILE A 291 5.51 -14.85 -34.95
N ALA A 292 5.31 -13.63 -35.46
CA ALA A 292 5.53 -13.30 -36.87
C ALA A 292 6.99 -13.42 -37.30
N ALA A 293 7.94 -13.26 -36.39
CA ALA A 293 9.36 -13.45 -36.66
C ALA A 293 9.75 -14.93 -36.91
N MET A 294 9.04 -15.88 -36.28
CA MET A 294 9.40 -17.30 -36.37
C MET A 294 9.23 -17.91 -37.77
N PRO A 295 8.15 -17.70 -38.53
CA PRO A 295 8.04 -18.19 -39.91
C PRO A 295 8.94 -17.45 -40.86
N THR A 296 9.24 -16.18 -40.65
CA THR A 296 10.08 -15.36 -41.53
C THR A 296 11.57 -15.55 -41.30
N GLY A 297 11.99 -16.08 -40.14
CA GLY A 297 13.41 -16.23 -39.78
C GLY A 297 14.10 -14.88 -39.47
N VAL A 298 13.37 -13.77 -39.38
CA VAL A 298 13.93 -12.43 -39.23
C VAL A 298 14.27 -12.14 -37.76
N LEU A 299 15.54 -12.30 -37.40
CA LEU A 299 16.06 -12.11 -36.05
C LEU A 299 15.78 -10.70 -35.48
N PRO A 300 16.00 -9.56 -36.19
CA PRO A 300 15.67 -8.24 -35.70
C PRO A 300 14.20 -8.08 -35.28
N LEU A 301 13.27 -8.71 -36.01
CA LEU A 301 11.85 -8.68 -35.69
C LEU A 301 11.56 -9.41 -34.38
N TYR A 302 12.23 -10.55 -34.14
CA TYR A 302 12.14 -11.29 -32.89
C TYR A 302 12.66 -10.47 -31.71
N VAL A 303 13.77 -9.75 -31.89
CA VAL A 303 14.37 -8.88 -30.85
C VAL A 303 13.43 -7.70 -30.51
N VAL A 304 12.87 -7.04 -31.54
CA VAL A 304 11.91 -5.95 -31.34
C VAL A 304 10.66 -6.46 -30.61
N GLY A 305 10.13 -7.61 -31.04
CA GLY A 305 9.01 -8.25 -30.35
C GLY A 305 9.31 -8.57 -28.89
N SER A 306 10.52 -9.09 -28.61
CA SER A 306 10.96 -9.40 -27.24
C SER A 306 11.11 -8.16 -26.36
N LEU A 307 11.58 -7.04 -26.91
CA LEU A 307 11.64 -5.74 -26.20
C LEU A 307 10.24 -5.27 -25.82
N ILE A 308 9.32 -5.28 -26.76
CA ILE A 308 7.94 -4.80 -26.54
C ILE A 308 7.20 -5.73 -25.55
N ALA A 309 7.31 -7.06 -25.74
CA ALA A 309 6.70 -8.03 -24.86
C ALA A 309 7.28 -7.97 -23.44
N GLY A 310 8.60 -7.81 -23.32
CA GLY A 310 9.28 -7.67 -22.04
C GLY A 310 8.80 -6.43 -21.28
N PHE A 311 8.67 -5.29 -21.95
CA PHE A 311 8.11 -4.08 -21.34
C PHE A 311 6.70 -4.34 -20.79
N GLY A 312 5.83 -4.96 -21.59
CA GLY A 312 4.49 -5.35 -21.18
C GLY A 312 4.47 -6.33 -20.00
N PHE A 313 5.40 -7.31 -19.99
CA PHE A 313 5.60 -8.26 -18.89
C PHE A 313 5.81 -7.55 -17.55
N GLY A 314 6.77 -6.65 -17.48
CA GLY A 314 7.09 -5.94 -16.23
C GLY A 314 5.98 -4.99 -15.78
N ALA A 315 5.39 -4.25 -16.71
CA ALA A 315 4.29 -3.32 -16.41
C ALA A 315 3.04 -4.06 -15.89
N THR A 316 2.63 -5.14 -16.55
CA THR A 316 1.45 -5.94 -16.18
C THR A 316 1.63 -6.57 -14.79
N PHE A 317 2.79 -7.17 -14.54
CA PHE A 317 3.04 -7.81 -13.23
C PHE A 317 3.00 -6.80 -12.09
N ARG A 318 3.62 -5.62 -12.25
CA ARG A 318 3.56 -4.57 -11.24
C ARG A 318 2.13 -4.11 -10.95
N PHE A 319 1.29 -3.95 -11.98
CA PHE A 319 -0.11 -3.58 -11.77
C PHE A 319 -0.89 -4.66 -11.02
N ALA A 320 -0.64 -5.94 -11.31
CA ALA A 320 -1.27 -7.03 -10.57
C ALA A 320 -0.87 -7.02 -9.09
N VAL A 321 0.43 -6.86 -8.80
CA VAL A 321 0.94 -6.75 -7.41
C VAL A 321 0.31 -5.57 -6.68
N HIS A 322 0.26 -4.40 -7.32
CA HIS A 322 -0.33 -3.19 -6.72
C HIS A 322 -1.83 -3.37 -6.44
N ALA A 323 -2.60 -3.82 -7.42
CA ALA A 323 -4.04 -4.00 -7.28
C ALA A 323 -4.41 -5.03 -6.20
N LEU A 324 -3.65 -6.13 -6.09
CA LEU A 324 -3.83 -7.12 -5.03
C LEU A 324 -3.41 -6.58 -3.67
N GLY A 325 -2.33 -5.78 -3.61
CA GLY A 325 -1.88 -5.13 -2.38
C GLY A 325 -2.89 -4.13 -1.82
N GLU A 326 -3.58 -3.39 -2.70
CA GLU A 326 -4.68 -2.47 -2.31
C GLU A 326 -5.94 -3.24 -1.85
N ALA A 327 -6.29 -4.34 -2.55
CA ALA A 327 -7.49 -5.12 -2.25
C ALA A 327 -7.34 -6.05 -1.03
N ALA A 328 -6.11 -6.34 -0.60
CA ALA A 328 -5.83 -7.29 0.48
C ALA A 328 -5.84 -6.60 1.85
N PRO A 329 -6.59 -7.15 2.85
CA PRO A 329 -6.46 -6.72 4.25
C PRO A 329 -5.01 -6.82 4.72
N ILE A 330 -4.52 -5.83 5.47
CA ILE A 330 -3.10 -5.73 5.87
C ILE A 330 -2.61 -7.01 6.56
N ALA A 331 -3.39 -7.52 7.50
CA ALA A 331 -3.07 -8.75 8.24
C ALA A 331 -3.01 -10.02 7.35
N GLN A 332 -3.56 -9.98 6.13
CA GLN A 332 -3.68 -11.13 5.23
C GLN A 332 -2.92 -10.92 3.90
N ARG A 333 -2.22 -9.80 3.73
CA ARG A 333 -1.43 -9.49 2.51
C ARG A 333 -0.44 -10.61 2.17
N GLY A 334 0.25 -11.15 3.16
CA GLY A 334 1.19 -12.26 2.96
C GLY A 334 0.53 -13.49 2.32
N GLN A 335 -0.68 -13.86 2.76
CA GLN A 335 -1.44 -15.00 2.22
C GLN A 335 -1.93 -14.75 0.79
N VAL A 336 -2.36 -13.51 0.49
CA VAL A 336 -2.78 -13.11 -0.87
C VAL A 336 -1.61 -13.16 -1.83
N PHE A 337 -0.45 -12.62 -1.46
CA PHE A 337 0.75 -12.68 -2.28
C PHE A 337 1.28 -14.11 -2.43
N ALA A 338 1.24 -14.94 -1.39
CA ALA A 338 1.57 -16.35 -1.49
C ALA A 338 0.68 -17.06 -2.53
N THR A 339 -0.64 -16.82 -2.50
CA THR A 339 -1.58 -17.35 -3.50
C THR A 339 -1.28 -16.83 -4.90
N MET A 340 -0.95 -15.56 -5.05
CA MET A 340 -0.54 -14.96 -6.33
C MET A 340 0.72 -15.64 -6.87
N TYR A 341 1.74 -15.85 -6.05
CA TYR A 341 2.97 -16.54 -6.48
C TYR A 341 2.74 -18.00 -6.82
N ILE A 342 1.83 -18.71 -6.13
CA ILE A 342 1.44 -20.07 -6.53
C ILE A 342 0.93 -20.08 -7.98
N VAL A 343 -0.03 -19.22 -8.28
CA VAL A 343 -0.57 -19.11 -9.65
C VAL A 343 0.50 -18.70 -10.63
N SER A 344 1.33 -17.71 -10.29
CA SER A 344 2.44 -17.24 -11.13
C SER A 344 3.41 -18.35 -11.51
N TYR A 345 3.87 -19.11 -10.51
CA TYR A 345 4.84 -20.18 -10.74
C TYR A 345 4.23 -21.41 -11.42
N LEU A 346 2.94 -21.71 -11.17
CA LEU A 346 2.22 -22.74 -11.94
C LEU A 346 2.06 -22.32 -13.41
N ALA A 347 1.70 -21.06 -13.68
CA ALA A 347 1.61 -20.52 -15.03
C ALA A 347 2.98 -20.45 -15.74
N PHE A 348 4.07 -20.31 -14.99
CA PHE A 348 5.44 -20.31 -15.48
C PHE A 348 5.93 -21.71 -15.87
N SER A 349 5.51 -22.77 -15.18
CA SER A 349 6.04 -24.13 -15.34
C SER A 349 5.11 -25.08 -16.09
N VAL A 350 3.81 -25.09 -15.81
CA VAL A 350 2.88 -26.06 -16.40
C VAL A 350 2.76 -25.89 -17.92
N PRO A 351 2.57 -24.67 -18.48
CA PRO A 351 2.56 -24.48 -19.92
C PRO A 351 3.91 -24.81 -20.58
N ALA A 352 5.04 -24.56 -19.90
CA ALA A 352 6.37 -24.92 -20.40
C ALA A 352 6.56 -26.45 -20.50
N LEU A 353 6.08 -27.21 -19.52
CA LEU A 353 6.05 -28.69 -19.58
C LEU A 353 5.18 -29.20 -20.74
N ALA A 354 3.97 -28.63 -20.86
CA ALA A 354 3.07 -28.98 -21.97
C ALA A 354 3.71 -28.66 -23.34
N ALA A 355 4.41 -27.52 -23.45
CA ALA A 355 5.14 -27.17 -24.65
C ALA A 355 6.29 -28.13 -24.91
N GLY A 356 7.01 -28.59 -23.89
CA GLY A 356 8.06 -29.61 -24.04
C GLY A 356 7.55 -30.92 -24.66
N LEU A 357 6.39 -31.41 -24.18
CA LEU A 357 5.71 -32.58 -24.77
C LEU A 357 5.22 -32.31 -26.20
N ALA A 358 4.68 -31.14 -26.46
CA ALA A 358 4.18 -30.77 -27.78
C ALA A 358 5.31 -30.65 -28.81
N VAL A 359 6.49 -30.20 -28.40
CA VAL A 359 7.69 -30.13 -29.29
C VAL A 359 8.09 -31.50 -29.80
N GLU A 360 8.02 -32.54 -28.98
CA GLU A 360 8.38 -33.91 -29.41
C GLU A 360 7.41 -34.45 -30.46
N ARG A 361 6.14 -34.01 -30.45
CA ARG A 361 5.11 -34.50 -31.39
C ARG A 361 4.94 -33.60 -32.62
N PHE A 362 5.02 -32.28 -32.45
CA PHE A 362 4.66 -31.30 -33.48
C PHE A 362 5.87 -30.49 -33.98
N GLY A 363 7.02 -30.61 -33.31
CA GLY A 363 8.20 -29.80 -33.58
C GLY A 363 8.20 -28.45 -32.84
N LEU A 364 9.38 -27.82 -32.77
CA LEU A 364 9.60 -26.63 -31.95
C LEU A 364 8.87 -25.39 -32.49
N LYS A 365 8.94 -25.14 -33.82
CA LYS A 365 8.36 -23.95 -34.45
C LYS A 365 6.82 -23.91 -34.34
N PRO A 366 6.06 -24.95 -34.72
CA PRO A 366 4.59 -24.97 -34.55
C PRO A 366 4.17 -24.83 -33.08
N THR A 367 4.89 -25.48 -32.16
CA THR A 367 4.62 -25.41 -30.74
C THR A 367 4.81 -23.99 -30.19
N ALA A 368 5.91 -23.32 -30.57
CA ALA A 368 6.19 -21.96 -30.13
C ALA A 368 5.15 -20.96 -30.67
N VAL A 369 4.71 -21.11 -31.91
CA VAL A 369 3.64 -20.27 -32.50
C VAL A 369 2.32 -20.52 -31.81
N ALA A 370 1.92 -21.77 -31.55
CA ALA A 370 0.69 -22.11 -30.87
C ALA A 370 0.69 -21.61 -29.41
N TYR A 371 1.83 -21.70 -28.72
CA TYR A 371 2.03 -21.19 -27.39
C TYR A 371 1.80 -19.66 -27.32
N GLY A 372 2.45 -18.92 -28.21
CA GLY A 372 2.28 -17.47 -28.28
C GLY A 372 0.85 -17.05 -28.68
N ALA A 373 0.19 -17.80 -29.58
CA ALA A 373 -1.21 -17.55 -29.92
C ALA A 373 -2.14 -17.75 -28.71
N LEU A 374 -1.90 -18.80 -27.91
CA LEU A 374 -2.64 -19.02 -26.67
C LEU A 374 -2.38 -17.92 -25.63
N ASP A 375 -1.12 -17.45 -25.55
CA ASP A 375 -0.75 -16.34 -24.66
C ASP A 375 -1.48 -15.03 -25.06
N ILE A 376 -1.52 -14.71 -26.36
CA ILE A 376 -2.31 -13.58 -26.88
C ILE A 376 -3.79 -13.74 -26.52
N ALA A 377 -4.36 -14.95 -26.66
CA ALA A 377 -5.76 -15.19 -26.30
C ALA A 377 -6.01 -14.92 -24.81
N LEU A 378 -5.08 -15.32 -23.93
CA LEU A 378 -5.15 -15.01 -22.50
C LEU A 378 -5.05 -13.50 -22.23
N VAL A 379 -4.17 -12.78 -22.92
CA VAL A 379 -4.02 -11.32 -22.82
C VAL A 379 -5.30 -10.61 -23.28
N LEU A 380 -5.86 -11.00 -24.40
CA LEU A 380 -7.12 -10.45 -24.91
C LEU A 380 -8.27 -10.73 -23.94
N PHE A 381 -8.33 -11.94 -23.40
CA PHE A 381 -9.33 -12.28 -22.38
C PHE A 381 -9.13 -11.43 -21.13
N ALA A 382 -7.88 -11.19 -20.69
CA ALA A 382 -7.57 -10.30 -19.56
C ALA A 382 -8.02 -8.87 -19.82
N LEU A 383 -7.83 -8.33 -21.03
CA LEU A 383 -8.28 -6.99 -21.42
C LEU A 383 -9.81 -6.90 -21.41
N VAL A 384 -10.50 -7.91 -21.96
CA VAL A 384 -11.98 -7.95 -21.94
C VAL A 384 -12.50 -8.12 -20.51
N ALA A 385 -11.94 -9.02 -19.74
CA ALA A 385 -12.34 -9.22 -18.33
C ALA A 385 -12.04 -7.98 -17.46
N GLY A 386 -10.91 -7.35 -17.67
CA GLY A 386 -10.52 -6.11 -17.00
C GLY A 386 -11.44 -4.94 -17.33
N THR A 387 -11.78 -4.75 -18.63
CA THR A 387 -12.73 -3.71 -19.06
C THR A 387 -14.15 -4.01 -18.62
N ALA A 388 -14.57 -5.27 -18.63
CA ALA A 388 -15.88 -5.68 -18.11
C ALA A 388 -15.96 -5.47 -16.58
N HIS A 389 -14.87 -5.75 -15.84
CA HIS A 389 -14.81 -5.50 -14.42
C HIS A 389 -14.77 -3.99 -14.09
N ALA A 390 -14.01 -3.20 -14.85
CA ALA A 390 -14.00 -1.74 -14.76
C ALA A 390 -15.38 -1.17 -15.09
N ARG A 391 -16.00 -1.57 -16.19
CA ARG A 391 -17.38 -1.16 -16.55
C ARG A 391 -18.42 -1.58 -15.52
N ARG A 392 -18.28 -2.76 -14.89
CA ARG A 392 -19.15 -3.19 -13.79
C ARG A 392 -18.90 -2.38 -12.52
N ARG A 393 -17.70 -1.92 -12.31
CA ARG A 393 -17.32 -1.03 -11.21
C ARG A 393 -17.77 0.40 -11.50
N ASP A 394 -17.47 0.91 -12.69
CA ASP A 394 -17.92 2.21 -13.18
C ASP A 394 -19.45 2.25 -13.31
N GLY A 395 -20.09 1.20 -13.84
CA GLY A 395 -21.54 1.08 -13.89
C GLY A 395 -22.20 0.95 -12.51
N LYS A 396 -21.53 0.34 -11.52
CA LYS A 396 -22.00 0.37 -10.12
C LYS A 396 -21.70 1.72 -9.47
N ASP A 397 -20.60 2.36 -9.82
CA ASP A 397 -20.25 3.69 -9.33
C ASP A 397 -21.04 4.77 -10.07
N ASP A 398 -21.36 4.61 -11.37
CA ASP A 398 -22.30 5.47 -12.12
C ASP A 398 -23.76 5.25 -11.71
N VAL A 399 -24.18 4.01 -11.46
CA VAL A 399 -25.50 3.73 -10.85
C VAL A 399 -25.55 4.28 -9.42
N ARG A 400 -24.44 4.23 -8.65
CA ARG A 400 -24.35 4.87 -7.33
C ARG A 400 -24.26 6.39 -7.44
N ARG A 401 -23.53 6.95 -8.39
CA ARG A 401 -23.50 8.40 -8.67
C ARG A 401 -24.83 8.94 -9.17
N ASN A 402 -25.56 8.15 -9.98
CA ASN A 402 -26.91 8.52 -10.42
C ASN A 402 -27.99 8.26 -9.36
N ILE A 403 -27.67 7.59 -8.25
CA ILE A 403 -28.61 7.30 -7.14
C ILE A 403 -28.24 8.13 -5.88
N ALA A 404 -26.99 8.59 -5.75
CA ALA A 404 -26.66 9.52 -4.66
C ALA A 404 -27.30 10.88 -4.98
N PRO A 405 -28.27 11.34 -4.20
CA PRO A 405 -28.80 12.68 -4.39
C PRO A 405 -27.66 13.69 -4.23
N PRO A 406 -27.67 14.77 -5.05
CA PRO A 406 -26.59 15.76 -5.02
C PRO A 406 -26.44 16.34 -3.62
N LEU A 407 -25.19 16.70 -3.24
CA LEU A 407 -24.96 17.51 -2.07
C LEU A 407 -25.67 18.86 -2.27
N VAL A 408 -26.55 19.20 -1.35
CA VAL A 408 -27.30 20.46 -1.36
C VAL A 408 -26.77 21.33 -0.24
N SER A 409 -26.34 22.56 -0.56
CA SER A 409 -26.00 23.59 0.40
C SER A 409 -27.29 24.20 0.99
N ARG A 410 -27.35 24.37 2.29
CA ARG A 410 -28.47 24.93 3.03
C ARG A 410 -27.99 25.83 4.15
N ILE A 411 -28.85 26.73 4.55
CA ILE A 411 -28.62 27.67 5.67
C ILE A 411 -29.78 27.55 6.65
N LEU A 412 -29.46 27.46 7.94
CA LEU A 412 -30.41 27.62 9.04
C LEU A 412 -30.07 28.92 9.80
N ASP A 413 -30.98 29.86 9.75
CA ASP A 413 -30.89 31.09 10.53
C ASP A 413 -31.70 30.97 11.79
N THR A 414 -31.07 31.14 12.95
CA THR A 414 -31.73 31.26 14.26
C THR A 414 -31.39 32.63 14.90
N PRO A 415 -32.10 33.08 15.91
CA PRO A 415 -31.75 34.33 16.62
C PRO A 415 -30.34 34.30 17.25
N ARG A 416 -29.77 33.08 17.46
CA ARG A 416 -28.49 32.89 18.13
C ARG A 416 -27.33 32.67 17.12
N HIS A 417 -27.58 31.97 16.02
CA HIS A 417 -26.53 31.52 15.11
C HIS A 417 -27.06 31.23 13.71
N THR A 418 -26.28 31.56 12.70
CA THR A 418 -26.48 31.06 11.31
C THR A 418 -25.63 29.86 11.09
N THR A 419 -26.22 28.71 10.77
CA THR A 419 -25.52 27.47 10.44
C THR A 419 -25.67 27.13 8.96
N HIS A 420 -24.57 27.19 8.23
CA HIS A 420 -24.49 26.56 6.90
C HIS A 420 -24.27 25.08 7.04
N TYR A 421 -24.91 24.27 6.19
CA TYR A 421 -24.71 22.83 6.15
C TYR A 421 -24.92 22.22 4.77
N LEU A 422 -24.19 21.16 4.50
CA LEU A 422 -24.40 20.29 3.34
C LEU A 422 -25.36 19.17 3.74
N GLU A 423 -26.28 18.86 2.83
CA GLU A 423 -27.26 17.79 3.01
C GLU A 423 -27.29 16.88 1.77
N CYS A 424 -27.40 15.57 1.96
CA CYS A 424 -27.69 14.62 0.91
C CYS A 424 -28.39 13.37 1.47
N GLY A 425 -29.05 12.63 0.59
CA GLY A 425 -29.82 11.43 0.95
C GLY A 425 -31.32 11.68 1.07
N PRO A 426 -32.11 10.62 1.33
CA PRO A 426 -33.57 10.73 1.44
C PRO A 426 -33.97 11.51 2.68
N ALA A 427 -34.90 12.45 2.54
CA ALA A 427 -35.34 13.34 3.63
C ALA A 427 -35.99 12.59 4.82
N ASP A 428 -36.55 11.41 4.55
CA ASP A 428 -37.15 10.51 5.55
C ASP A 428 -36.17 9.44 6.06
N GLY A 429 -34.94 9.40 5.55
CA GLY A 429 -33.89 8.48 5.97
C GLY A 429 -33.49 8.67 7.43
N PRO A 430 -32.86 7.67 8.07
CA PRO A 430 -32.27 7.82 9.40
C PRO A 430 -31.18 8.90 9.35
N LEU A 431 -31.08 9.71 10.40
CA LEU A 431 -30.24 10.91 10.42
C LEU A 431 -28.80 10.57 10.81
N MET A 432 -27.84 11.17 10.09
CA MET A 432 -26.40 11.03 10.33
C MET A 432 -25.71 12.39 10.19
N PHE A 433 -25.06 12.84 11.26
CA PHE A 433 -24.28 14.08 11.28
C PHE A 433 -22.80 13.80 11.06
N PHE A 434 -22.12 14.68 10.31
CA PHE A 434 -20.70 14.63 10.03
C PHE A 434 -20.05 15.95 10.45
N LEU A 435 -19.28 15.90 11.53
CA LEU A 435 -18.67 17.07 12.16
C LEU A 435 -17.19 17.12 11.82
N HIS A 436 -16.76 18.16 11.12
CA HIS A 436 -15.35 18.39 10.79
C HIS A 436 -14.58 18.97 11.99
N GLY A 437 -13.24 18.99 11.90
CA GLY A 437 -12.37 19.64 12.87
C GLY A 437 -11.56 20.79 12.26
N TRP A 438 -10.51 21.20 12.94
CA TRP A 438 -9.59 22.23 12.51
C TRP A 438 -8.55 21.72 11.50
N PRO A 439 -8.27 22.42 10.41
CA PRO A 439 -8.95 23.55 9.79
C PRO A 439 -9.84 23.10 8.63
N GLY A 440 -10.98 22.50 8.90
CA GLY A 440 -11.90 21.92 7.93
C GLY A 440 -13.20 22.70 7.72
N ILE A 441 -14.03 22.19 6.81
CA ILE A 441 -15.43 22.59 6.57
C ILE A 441 -16.26 21.33 6.33
N GLY A 442 -17.58 21.42 6.30
CA GLY A 442 -18.47 20.27 6.06
C GLY A 442 -18.14 19.47 4.81
N LEU A 443 -17.57 20.10 3.81
CA LEU A 443 -17.14 19.48 2.55
C LEU A 443 -16.08 18.38 2.71
N LEU A 444 -15.32 18.36 3.81
CA LEU A 444 -14.39 17.27 4.16
C LEU A 444 -15.07 15.89 4.07
N TRP A 445 -16.34 15.84 4.37
CA TRP A 445 -17.12 14.62 4.48
C TRP A 445 -17.80 14.17 3.18
N ARG A 446 -17.58 14.86 2.04
CA ARG A 446 -18.24 14.56 0.76
C ARG A 446 -18.30 13.06 0.44
N ALA A 447 -17.19 12.38 0.50
CA ALA A 447 -17.12 10.96 0.12
C ALA A 447 -17.93 10.03 1.05
N GLN A 448 -17.91 10.34 2.36
CA GLN A 448 -18.68 9.61 3.37
C GLN A 448 -20.17 9.90 3.21
N MET A 449 -20.55 11.16 3.07
CA MET A 449 -21.94 11.57 2.87
C MET A 449 -22.55 10.90 1.63
N GLU A 450 -21.89 10.96 0.48
CA GLU A 450 -22.34 10.30 -0.75
C GLU A 450 -22.51 8.78 -0.57
N ALA A 451 -21.57 8.14 0.17
CA ALA A 451 -21.62 6.70 0.40
C ALA A 451 -22.78 6.29 1.32
N PHE A 452 -23.02 7.04 2.40
CA PHE A 452 -24.10 6.73 3.35
C PHE A 452 -25.46 7.19 2.84
N ALA A 453 -25.53 8.25 2.04
CA ALA A 453 -26.75 8.64 1.33
C ALA A 453 -27.22 7.55 0.35
N ALA A 454 -26.27 6.92 -0.36
CA ALA A 454 -26.55 5.74 -1.20
C ALA A 454 -26.99 4.51 -0.39
N ASP A 455 -26.61 4.42 0.88
CA ASP A 455 -27.09 3.39 1.80
C ASP A 455 -28.46 3.75 2.42
N GLY A 456 -29.05 4.90 2.07
CA GLY A 456 -30.37 5.37 2.51
C GLY A 456 -30.38 6.22 3.77
N TRP A 457 -29.22 6.77 4.19
CA TRP A 457 -29.14 7.72 5.29
C TRP A 457 -29.41 9.15 4.82
N ARG A 458 -30.03 9.96 5.68
CA ARG A 458 -30.06 11.41 5.54
C ARG A 458 -28.79 11.97 6.19
N CYS A 459 -27.84 12.40 5.35
CA CYS A 459 -26.52 12.87 5.75
C CYS A 459 -26.48 14.38 5.84
N VAL A 460 -25.95 14.92 6.95
CA VAL A 460 -25.87 16.35 7.22
C VAL A 460 -24.45 16.67 7.69
N ALA A 461 -23.77 17.62 7.04
CA ALA A 461 -22.44 18.08 7.43
C ALA A 461 -22.46 19.62 7.59
N PRO A 462 -22.60 20.13 8.81
CA PRO A 462 -22.51 21.56 9.05
C PRO A 462 -21.10 22.09 8.91
N ASP A 463 -20.96 23.32 8.47
CA ASP A 463 -19.79 24.13 8.80
C ASP A 463 -19.96 24.57 10.27
N LEU A 464 -19.03 24.15 11.13
CA LEU A 464 -19.13 24.45 12.55
C LEU A 464 -18.87 25.95 12.78
N ARG A 465 -19.27 26.45 13.96
CA ARG A 465 -19.13 27.86 14.36
C ARG A 465 -17.71 28.39 14.07
N GLY A 466 -17.62 29.48 13.31
CA GLY A 466 -16.36 30.10 12.89
C GLY A 466 -15.75 29.52 11.60
N TYR A 467 -16.46 28.61 10.93
CA TYR A 467 -15.97 27.99 9.69
C TYR A 467 -16.95 28.21 8.53
N GLY A 468 -16.43 28.19 7.32
CA GLY A 468 -17.21 28.19 6.09
C GLY A 468 -18.15 29.37 5.97
N GLU A 469 -19.42 29.07 5.72
CA GLU A 469 -20.50 30.08 5.61
C GLU A 469 -21.32 30.22 6.91
N SER A 470 -20.91 29.53 8.00
CA SER A 470 -21.56 29.69 9.32
C SER A 470 -21.09 30.96 10.03
N SER A 471 -21.85 31.42 11.03
CA SER A 471 -21.52 32.60 11.83
C SER A 471 -20.12 32.52 12.44
N ALA A 472 -19.37 33.62 12.37
CA ALA A 472 -18.03 33.76 12.94
C ALA A 472 -17.97 34.98 13.91
N PRO A 473 -18.44 34.82 15.16
CA PRO A 473 -18.36 35.88 16.17
C PRO A 473 -16.94 36.40 16.37
N ALA A 474 -16.78 37.69 16.65
CA ALA A 474 -15.45 38.29 16.84
C ALA A 474 -14.86 37.92 18.22
N ASP A 475 -15.70 37.65 19.21
CA ASP A 475 -15.29 37.27 20.56
C ASP A 475 -14.80 35.82 20.60
N THR A 476 -13.61 35.60 21.15
CA THR A 476 -13.02 34.28 21.31
C THR A 476 -13.80 33.38 22.27
N ASP A 477 -14.48 33.97 23.27
CA ASP A 477 -15.30 33.25 24.27
C ASP A 477 -16.58 32.64 23.66
N ALA A 478 -16.95 33.04 22.45
CA ALA A 478 -18.07 32.49 21.71
C ALA A 478 -17.81 31.08 21.14
N TYR A 479 -16.56 30.56 21.23
CA TYR A 479 -16.13 29.29 20.59
C TYR A 479 -16.01 28.15 21.63
N THR A 480 -16.84 28.13 22.65
CA THR A 480 -16.90 27.01 23.60
C THR A 480 -17.59 25.80 23.00
N VAL A 481 -17.27 24.61 23.50
CA VAL A 481 -17.97 23.35 23.13
C VAL A 481 -19.46 23.43 23.42
N GLU A 482 -19.88 24.11 24.55
CA GLU A 482 -21.29 24.34 24.93
C GLU A 482 -22.04 25.09 23.81
N GLU A 483 -21.47 26.19 23.31
CA GLU A 483 -22.08 26.97 22.22
C GLU A 483 -22.24 26.18 20.93
N VAL A 484 -21.23 25.37 20.56
CA VAL A 484 -21.29 24.55 19.37
C VAL A 484 -22.31 23.40 19.51
N VAL A 485 -22.42 22.79 20.68
CA VAL A 485 -23.46 21.78 20.95
C VAL A 485 -24.85 22.40 20.84
N MET A 486 -25.04 23.64 21.32
CA MET A 486 -26.32 24.37 21.18
C MET A 486 -26.66 24.63 19.70
N ASP A 487 -25.68 25.04 18.85
CA ASP A 487 -25.88 25.22 17.42
C ASP A 487 -26.35 23.91 16.75
N LEU A 488 -25.68 22.80 17.10
CA LEU A 488 -26.03 21.49 16.56
C LEU A 488 -27.37 20.96 17.05
N THR A 489 -27.76 21.31 18.29
CA THR A 489 -29.08 20.97 18.84
C THR A 489 -30.17 21.71 18.07
N GLU A 490 -30.00 23.01 17.81
CA GLU A 490 -30.93 23.81 17.01
C GLU A 490 -31.06 23.24 15.58
N LEU A 491 -29.93 22.87 14.93
CA LEU A 491 -29.95 22.23 13.61
C LEU A 491 -30.63 20.86 13.65
N HIS A 492 -30.34 20.04 14.67
CA HIS A 492 -30.96 18.73 14.85
C HIS A 492 -32.50 18.85 15.03
N ASP A 493 -32.97 19.80 15.81
CA ASP A 493 -34.40 20.07 16.02
C ASP A 493 -35.07 20.57 14.73
N HIS A 494 -34.41 21.46 13.98
CA HIS A 494 -34.87 21.90 12.65
C HIS A 494 -35.04 20.73 11.69
N LEU A 495 -34.20 19.72 11.77
CA LEU A 495 -34.24 18.51 10.91
C LEU A 495 -35.21 17.43 11.40
N GLY A 496 -36.00 17.75 12.46
CA GLY A 496 -37.08 16.91 12.99
C GLY A 496 -36.75 16.16 14.28
N GLY A 497 -35.60 16.39 14.89
CA GLY A 497 -35.24 15.92 16.24
C GLY A 497 -35.15 14.41 16.46
N ARG A 498 -35.08 13.60 15.38
CA ARG A 498 -34.97 12.13 15.48
C ARG A 498 -33.57 11.73 15.90
N THR A 499 -33.45 10.67 16.71
CA THR A 499 -32.14 10.17 17.14
C THR A 499 -31.20 9.94 15.95
N ALA A 500 -29.96 10.44 16.05
CA ALA A 500 -28.98 10.46 14.99
C ALA A 500 -27.71 9.66 15.33
N VAL A 501 -26.94 9.26 14.31
CA VAL A 501 -25.54 8.86 14.46
C VAL A 501 -24.67 10.10 14.28
N TRP A 502 -23.78 10.36 15.25
CA TRP A 502 -22.89 11.51 15.24
C TRP A 502 -21.47 11.07 14.90
N ILE A 503 -20.92 11.59 13.83
CA ILE A 503 -19.59 11.23 13.30
C ILE A 503 -18.71 12.47 13.35
N GLY A 504 -17.61 12.40 14.08
CA GLY A 504 -16.66 13.50 14.20
C GLY A 504 -15.25 13.15 13.74
N HIS A 505 -14.50 14.16 13.33
CA HIS A 505 -13.07 14.12 13.09
C HIS A 505 -12.40 15.29 13.81
N ASP A 506 -11.27 15.06 14.48
CA ASP A 506 -10.51 16.07 15.22
C ASP A 506 -11.42 16.81 16.22
N TRP A 507 -11.53 18.15 16.23
CA TRP A 507 -12.49 18.90 17.07
C TRP A 507 -13.93 18.45 16.86
N GLY A 508 -14.30 18.00 15.66
CA GLY A 508 -15.62 17.40 15.44
C GLY A 508 -15.87 16.13 16.26
N SER A 509 -14.81 15.36 16.58
CA SER A 509 -14.92 14.23 17.52
C SER A 509 -15.17 14.69 18.95
N VAL A 510 -14.53 15.79 19.38
CA VAL A 510 -14.77 16.40 20.69
C VAL A 510 -16.24 16.79 20.82
N VAL A 511 -16.77 17.48 19.80
CA VAL A 511 -18.17 17.92 19.78
C VAL A 511 -19.15 16.75 19.71
N ALA A 512 -18.88 15.73 18.85
CA ALA A 512 -19.73 14.52 18.78
C ALA A 512 -19.79 13.79 20.13
N GLY A 513 -18.66 13.69 20.83
CA GLY A 513 -18.60 13.15 22.18
C GLY A 513 -19.37 13.99 23.19
N ALA A 514 -19.31 15.31 23.09
CA ALA A 514 -20.04 16.23 23.95
C ALA A 514 -21.57 16.13 23.73
N VAL A 515 -22.03 16.07 22.46
CA VAL A 515 -23.45 15.81 22.15
C VAL A 515 -23.91 14.49 22.78
N ALA A 516 -23.15 13.43 22.66
CA ALA A 516 -23.50 12.14 23.25
C ALA A 516 -23.52 12.14 24.77
N ALA A 517 -22.69 12.97 25.42
CA ALA A 517 -22.60 13.07 26.86
C ALA A 517 -23.70 13.96 27.46
N HIS A 518 -24.05 15.09 26.80
CA HIS A 518 -24.99 16.07 27.30
C HIS A 518 -26.42 15.86 26.79
N GLU A 519 -26.58 15.31 25.58
CA GLU A 519 -27.85 15.11 24.88
C GLU A 519 -28.04 13.62 24.49
N PRO A 520 -27.94 12.68 25.44
CA PRO A 520 -27.88 11.23 25.12
C PRO A 520 -29.12 10.72 24.36
N GLU A 521 -30.30 11.34 24.56
CA GLU A 521 -31.55 11.00 23.87
C GLU A 521 -31.54 11.35 22.37
N ARG A 522 -30.67 12.29 21.94
CA ARG A 522 -30.46 12.65 20.51
C ARG A 522 -29.48 11.73 19.81
N CYS A 523 -28.81 10.87 20.57
CA CYS A 523 -27.68 10.09 20.10
C CYS A 523 -28.01 8.60 20.01
N ARG A 524 -28.01 8.03 18.81
CA ARG A 524 -28.14 6.60 18.55
C ARG A 524 -26.80 5.88 18.65
N GLY A 525 -25.72 6.56 18.31
CA GLY A 525 -24.35 6.08 18.36
C GLY A 525 -23.37 7.15 17.91
N VAL A 526 -22.12 6.98 18.29
CA VAL A 526 -21.04 7.96 18.06
C VAL A 526 -19.88 7.33 17.32
N VAL A 527 -19.35 8.05 16.32
CA VAL A 527 -18.08 7.70 15.66
C VAL A 527 -17.09 8.84 15.89
N LEU A 528 -15.97 8.51 16.49
CA LEU A 528 -14.88 9.43 16.76
C LEU A 528 -13.70 9.06 15.87
N THR A 529 -13.15 10.00 15.12
CA THR A 529 -12.03 9.76 14.20
C THR A 529 -10.86 10.65 14.58
N SER A 530 -9.71 10.06 14.74
CA SER A 530 -8.41 10.70 15.06
C SER A 530 -8.33 11.40 16.42
N TRP A 531 -9.44 11.67 17.12
CA TRP A 531 -9.42 12.29 18.44
C TRP A 531 -10.28 11.49 19.41
N ALA A 532 -9.67 11.08 20.54
CA ALA A 532 -10.34 10.27 21.57
C ALA A 532 -11.31 11.09 22.41
N TYR A 533 -12.28 10.44 23.05
CA TYR A 533 -13.19 11.06 23.97
C TYR A 533 -12.57 11.29 25.37
N TYR A 534 -12.73 12.48 25.91
CA TYR A 534 -12.28 12.85 27.24
C TYR A 534 -13.45 13.41 28.05
N PRO A 535 -13.95 12.67 29.05
CA PRO A 535 -15.11 13.10 29.86
C PRO A 535 -14.86 14.37 30.69
N THR A 536 -13.58 14.72 30.91
CA THR A 536 -13.16 15.92 31.65
C THR A 536 -12.88 17.13 30.77
N ALA A 537 -13.36 17.14 29.56
CA ALA A 537 -13.09 18.06 28.47
C ALA A 537 -11.78 17.84 27.73
N ASN A 538 -11.74 18.31 26.48
CA ASN A 538 -10.55 18.42 25.69
C ASN A 538 -9.79 19.70 26.08
N SER A 539 -8.80 19.57 26.94
CA SER A 539 -8.00 20.67 27.47
C SER A 539 -6.56 20.26 27.71
N LEU A 540 -5.64 21.22 27.76
CA LEU A 540 -4.24 20.91 28.09
C LEU A 540 -4.09 20.23 29.45
N ALA A 541 -4.94 20.59 30.43
CA ALA A 541 -4.95 19.93 31.72
C ALA A 541 -5.29 18.44 31.65
N THR A 542 -6.12 18.03 30.69
CA THR A 542 -6.46 16.63 30.44
C THR A 542 -5.39 15.92 29.57
N LEU A 543 -4.91 16.58 28.53
CA LEU A 543 -4.08 15.97 27.49
C LEU A 543 -2.61 15.79 27.90
N VAL A 544 -2.01 16.78 28.57
CA VAL A 544 -0.59 16.78 28.93
C VAL A 544 -0.19 15.63 29.88
N PRO A 545 -1.02 15.27 30.90
CA PRO A 545 -0.74 14.08 31.73
C PRO A 545 -0.71 12.75 30.98
N LEU A 546 -1.34 12.66 29.80
CA LEU A 546 -1.44 11.45 28.97
C LEU A 546 -0.31 11.33 27.94
N VAL A 547 0.61 12.29 27.89
CA VAL A 547 1.75 12.30 26.95
C VAL A 547 2.69 11.13 27.27
N ASP A 548 3.11 10.41 26.23
CA ASP A 548 4.14 9.38 26.33
C ASP A 548 5.50 10.01 26.68
N ARG A 549 5.87 9.94 27.93
CA ARG A 549 7.10 10.55 28.47
C ARG A 549 8.39 9.79 28.09
N GLN A 550 8.29 8.59 27.52
CA GLN A 550 9.43 7.92 26.92
C GLN A 550 9.77 8.55 25.55
N LEU A 551 8.74 8.89 24.77
CA LEU A 551 8.91 9.56 23.48
C LEU A 551 9.14 11.08 23.65
N TYR A 552 8.44 11.72 24.60
CA TYR A 552 8.49 13.16 24.87
C TYR A 552 8.95 13.43 26.31
N PRO A 553 10.25 13.34 26.64
CA PRO A 553 10.79 13.69 27.95
C PRO A 553 10.38 15.11 28.37
N ALA A 554 9.89 15.28 29.63
CA ALA A 554 9.25 16.50 30.08
C ALA A 554 10.19 17.72 30.13
N ASP A 555 11.49 17.51 30.33
CA ASP A 555 12.52 18.54 30.28
C ASP A 555 12.74 19.16 28.90
N ARG A 556 12.44 18.43 27.83
CA ARG A 556 12.60 18.85 26.44
C ARG A 556 11.28 19.15 25.73
N TYR A 557 10.22 18.48 26.12
CA TYR A 557 8.87 18.54 25.52
C TYR A 557 7.81 18.59 26.62
N PRO A 558 7.69 19.73 27.36
CA PRO A 558 6.82 19.81 28.53
C PRO A 558 5.35 19.48 28.21
N ASP A 559 4.84 19.94 27.07
CA ASP A 559 3.48 19.68 26.60
C ASP A 559 3.40 18.50 25.58
N GLY A 560 4.55 17.84 25.28
CA GLY A 560 4.61 16.77 24.30
C GLY A 560 4.13 17.23 22.92
N GLN A 561 3.37 16.37 22.22
CA GLN A 561 2.77 16.69 20.92
C GLN A 561 1.71 17.80 20.96
N TRP A 562 1.28 18.24 22.16
CA TRP A 562 0.28 19.30 22.38
C TRP A 562 0.90 20.70 22.50
N ASP A 563 2.20 20.86 22.27
CA ASP A 563 2.88 22.16 22.37
C ASP A 563 2.30 23.21 21.39
N TYR A 564 1.81 22.80 20.21
CA TYR A 564 1.07 23.70 19.33
C TYR A 564 -0.22 24.25 19.96
N TYR A 565 -0.92 23.41 20.74
CA TYR A 565 -2.11 23.84 21.49
C TYR A 565 -1.73 24.89 22.53
N ARG A 566 -0.63 24.62 23.28
CA ARG A 566 -0.06 25.60 24.22
C ARG A 566 0.25 26.92 23.52
N PHE A 567 0.88 26.86 22.36
CA PHE A 567 1.21 28.06 21.58
C PHE A 567 -0.03 28.84 21.15
N TYR A 568 -1.06 28.17 20.67
CA TYR A 568 -2.33 28.81 20.28
C TYR A 568 -3.05 29.44 21.47
N THR A 569 -2.93 28.88 22.66
CA THR A 569 -3.51 29.44 23.89
C THR A 569 -2.72 30.64 24.39
N THR A 570 -1.39 30.58 24.39
CA THR A 570 -0.54 31.60 25.04
C THR A 570 -0.07 32.70 24.09
N HIS A 571 -0.02 32.45 22.78
CA HIS A 571 0.45 33.36 21.73
C HIS A 571 -0.58 33.49 20.60
N PHE A 572 -1.85 33.62 20.96
CA PHE A 572 -2.99 33.54 20.05
C PHE A 572 -2.86 34.47 18.82
N GLU A 573 -2.55 35.76 19.03
CA GLU A 573 -2.45 36.73 17.93
C GLU A 573 -1.29 36.40 16.98
N ALA A 574 -0.15 35.95 17.51
CA ALA A 574 0.99 35.52 16.68
C ALA A 574 0.65 34.25 15.89
N ALA A 575 -0.02 33.28 16.51
CA ALA A 575 -0.46 32.07 15.84
C ALA A 575 -1.42 32.36 14.69
N VAL A 576 -2.39 33.25 14.90
CA VAL A 576 -3.35 33.69 13.86
C VAL A 576 -2.63 34.40 12.74
N ALA A 577 -1.73 35.33 13.05
CA ALA A 577 -0.97 36.08 12.03
C ALA A 577 -0.12 35.15 11.15
N ASP A 578 0.56 34.15 11.74
CA ASP A 578 1.35 33.16 11.01
C ASP A 578 0.49 32.33 10.05
N LEU A 579 -0.70 31.92 10.48
CA LEU A 579 -1.62 31.10 9.69
C LEU A 579 -2.26 31.92 8.55
N ASP A 580 -2.63 33.18 8.82
CA ASP A 580 -3.26 34.07 7.85
C ASP A 580 -2.27 34.67 6.83
N ALA A 581 -0.96 34.59 7.08
CA ALA A 581 0.05 35.14 6.20
C ALA A 581 0.04 34.53 4.77
N ALA A 582 -0.44 33.28 4.64
CA ALA A 582 -0.59 32.59 3.36
C ALA A 582 -1.64 31.46 3.45
N PRO A 583 -2.96 31.74 3.47
CA PRO A 583 -3.99 30.75 3.79
C PRO A 583 -3.95 29.48 2.93
N ALA A 584 -3.79 29.60 1.61
CA ALA A 584 -3.69 28.45 0.72
C ALA A 584 -2.46 27.57 1.01
N ALA A 585 -1.29 28.17 1.27
CA ALA A 585 -0.09 27.44 1.64
C ALA A 585 -0.20 26.83 3.03
N THR A 586 -0.83 27.53 3.97
CA THR A 586 -1.12 27.02 5.32
C THR A 586 -1.98 25.76 5.23
N LEU A 587 -3.11 25.81 4.53
CA LEU A 587 -3.98 24.65 4.33
C LEU A 587 -3.25 23.51 3.65
N ALA A 588 -2.53 23.78 2.55
CA ALA A 588 -1.76 22.76 1.84
C ALA A 588 -0.67 22.12 2.74
N SER A 589 -0.02 22.90 3.63
CA SER A 589 1.00 22.38 4.54
C SER A 589 0.42 21.55 5.68
N VAL A 590 -0.81 21.80 6.08
CA VAL A 590 -1.52 21.06 7.14
C VAL A 590 -2.10 19.76 6.59
N TYR A 591 -2.71 19.79 5.42
CA TYR A 591 -3.30 18.61 4.78
C TYR A 591 -2.24 17.76 4.07
N GLN A 592 -1.41 17.09 4.87
CA GLN A 592 -0.40 16.16 4.36
C GLN A 592 -0.76 14.71 4.74
N PRO A 593 -0.53 13.73 3.84
CA PRO A 593 -0.81 12.34 4.16
C PRO A 593 0.12 11.82 5.26
N GLY A 594 -0.42 10.97 6.12
CA GLY A 594 0.37 10.28 7.14
C GLY A 594 1.38 9.30 6.54
N SER A 595 2.36 8.94 7.36
CA SER A 595 3.42 8.01 6.97
C SER A 595 3.70 7.02 8.10
N PRO A 596 3.98 5.75 7.80
CA PRO A 596 4.46 4.79 8.80
C PRO A 596 5.71 5.28 9.57
N ALA A 597 6.48 6.20 9.00
CA ALA A 597 7.65 6.79 9.65
C ALA A 597 7.32 7.71 10.83
N ALA A 598 6.06 8.12 10.97
CA ALA A 598 5.58 8.90 12.10
C ALA A 598 5.44 8.06 13.39
N ILE A 599 5.37 6.73 13.27
CA ILE A 599 5.24 5.84 14.43
C ILE A 599 6.53 5.89 15.26
N GLY A 600 6.41 6.33 16.53
CA GLY A 600 7.55 6.47 17.44
C GLY A 600 8.52 7.61 17.09
N ALA A 601 8.12 8.53 16.21
CA ALA A 601 8.85 9.76 15.92
C ALA A 601 8.26 10.95 16.70
N ILE A 602 9.12 11.92 17.04
CA ILE A 602 8.67 13.18 17.62
C ILE A 602 7.78 13.91 16.60
N SER A 603 6.58 14.30 17.02
CA SER A 603 5.70 15.10 16.17
C SER A 603 6.28 16.50 15.91
N PRO A 604 6.16 17.04 14.70
CA PRO A 604 6.52 18.44 14.44
C PRO A 604 5.74 19.44 15.30
N THR A 605 4.58 19.04 15.84
CA THR A 605 3.77 19.87 16.72
C THR A 605 4.33 20.00 18.14
N ALA A 606 5.35 19.22 18.51
CA ALA A 606 5.93 19.20 19.83
C ALA A 606 6.99 20.31 20.10
N THR A 607 7.23 21.20 19.13
CA THR A 607 8.28 22.23 19.23
C THR A 607 7.82 23.61 18.76
N VAL A 608 6.53 23.80 18.56
CA VAL A 608 5.95 25.04 18.02
C VAL A 608 6.26 26.26 18.88
N THR A 609 6.16 26.12 20.21
CA THR A 609 6.49 27.22 21.15
C THR A 609 7.98 27.53 21.11
N ARG A 610 8.85 26.52 21.15
CA ARG A 610 10.31 26.68 21.09
C ARG A 610 10.76 27.31 19.77
N ASP A 611 10.12 26.94 18.65
CA ASP A 611 10.49 27.37 17.31
C ASP A 611 9.87 28.75 16.96
N GLY A 612 9.09 29.36 17.89
CA GLY A 612 8.50 30.68 17.76
C GLY A 612 7.26 30.75 16.87
N GLY A 613 6.58 29.62 16.66
CA GLY A 613 5.37 29.48 15.87
C GLY A 613 5.39 28.23 14.98
N ARG A 614 4.25 27.92 14.36
CA ARG A 614 4.11 26.73 13.51
C ARG A 614 5.07 26.70 12.33
N PHE A 615 5.47 27.88 11.84
CA PHE A 615 6.37 28.04 10.70
C PHE A 615 7.74 28.60 11.10
N GLY A 616 8.05 28.59 12.40
CA GLY A 616 9.32 29.08 12.96
C GLY A 616 9.58 30.54 12.56
N ALA A 617 10.84 30.90 12.42
CA ALA A 617 11.26 32.27 12.09
C ALA A 617 10.71 32.83 10.75
N ALA A 618 10.12 32.01 9.92
CA ALA A 618 9.50 32.45 8.67
C ALA A 618 8.13 33.11 8.87
N HIS A 619 7.45 32.84 9.99
CA HIS A 619 6.10 33.34 10.33
C HIS A 619 5.10 33.22 9.17
N ARG A 620 5.28 32.23 8.31
CA ARG A 620 4.49 31.99 7.12
C ARG A 620 4.70 30.57 6.61
N ALA A 621 3.62 29.92 6.15
CA ALA A 621 3.70 28.61 5.53
C ALA A 621 4.60 28.63 4.27
N PRO A 622 5.47 27.62 4.09
CA PRO A 622 6.24 27.46 2.87
C PRO A 622 5.32 27.19 1.69
N PRO A 623 5.71 27.56 0.46
CA PRO A 623 4.97 27.19 -0.74
C PRO A 623 4.87 25.65 -0.84
N THR A 624 3.70 25.12 -0.54
CA THR A 624 3.42 23.68 -0.54
C THR A 624 2.29 23.43 -1.54
N PRO A 625 2.44 22.52 -2.51
CA PRO A 625 1.34 22.13 -3.39
C PRO A 625 0.30 21.31 -2.60
N ALA A 626 -0.99 21.60 -2.85
CA ALA A 626 -2.06 20.77 -2.32
C ALA A 626 -2.00 19.36 -2.91
N ASP A 627 -2.28 18.35 -2.09
CA ASP A 627 -2.37 16.97 -2.56
C ASP A 627 -3.77 16.69 -3.15
N PRO A 628 -3.89 16.48 -4.49
CA PRO A 628 -5.19 16.23 -5.12
C PRO A 628 -5.81 14.88 -4.73
N ALA A 629 -5.05 13.98 -4.09
CA ALA A 629 -5.59 12.73 -3.56
C ALA A 629 -6.39 12.94 -2.26
N LEU A 630 -5.99 13.92 -1.45
CA LEU A 630 -6.72 14.36 -0.27
C LEU A 630 -7.89 15.27 -0.66
N TRP A 631 -7.56 16.37 -1.33
CA TRP A 631 -8.52 17.37 -1.77
C TRP A 631 -8.53 17.49 -3.29
N PRO A 632 -9.64 17.14 -3.98
CA PRO A 632 -9.81 17.51 -5.39
C PRO A 632 -9.62 19.03 -5.56
N PRO A 633 -9.03 19.50 -6.67
CA PRO A 633 -8.70 20.94 -6.83
C PRO A 633 -9.88 21.87 -6.57
N ALA A 634 -11.07 21.59 -7.10
CA ALA A 634 -12.26 22.41 -6.89
C ALA A 634 -12.72 22.45 -5.42
N ASP A 635 -12.58 21.32 -4.69
CA ASP A 635 -12.92 21.24 -3.26
C ASP A 635 -11.87 21.98 -2.42
N PHE A 636 -10.59 21.92 -2.82
CA PHE A 636 -9.53 22.69 -2.17
C PHE A 636 -9.71 24.20 -2.38
N ASP A 637 -10.09 24.62 -3.59
CA ASP A 637 -10.38 26.04 -3.87
C ASP A 637 -11.55 26.54 -3.00
N THR A 638 -12.59 25.72 -2.80
CA THR A 638 -13.70 26.05 -1.89
C THR A 638 -13.22 26.18 -0.44
N LEU A 639 -12.37 25.26 0.03
CA LEU A 639 -11.76 25.35 1.35
C LEU A 639 -10.92 26.61 1.52
N VAL A 640 -10.07 26.94 0.56
CA VAL A 640 -9.24 28.16 0.59
C VAL A 640 -10.12 29.42 0.64
N GLN A 641 -11.19 29.46 -0.15
CA GLN A 641 -12.13 30.57 -0.16
C GLN A 641 -12.83 30.77 1.20
N ALA A 642 -13.22 29.68 1.86
CA ALA A 642 -13.82 29.71 3.20
C ALA A 642 -12.88 30.39 4.21
N PHE A 643 -11.58 30.04 4.19
CA PHE A 643 -10.58 30.64 5.05
C PHE A 643 -10.12 32.05 4.59
N ALA A 644 -10.28 32.41 3.33
CA ALA A 644 -10.08 33.77 2.86
C ALA A 644 -11.15 34.74 3.39
N THR A 645 -12.35 34.23 3.69
CA THR A 645 -13.48 35.04 4.19
C THR A 645 -13.35 35.39 5.67
N HIS A 646 -13.04 34.43 6.52
CA HIS A 646 -13.04 34.62 7.99
C HIS A 646 -11.64 34.54 8.62
N GLY A 647 -10.61 34.13 7.86
CA GLY A 647 -9.27 33.89 8.39
C GLY A 647 -9.20 32.66 9.31
N PHE A 648 -8.05 32.53 9.99
CA PHE A 648 -7.81 31.48 10.96
C PHE A 648 -8.16 31.89 12.41
N ARG A 649 -8.54 33.17 12.63
CA ARG A 649 -8.88 33.64 13.98
C ARG A 649 -10.05 32.86 14.60
N PRO A 650 -11.22 32.76 13.96
CA PRO A 650 -12.35 32.03 14.52
C PRO A 650 -12.06 30.55 14.75
N PRO A 651 -11.50 29.78 13.80
CA PRO A 651 -11.08 28.41 14.01
C PRO A 651 -10.08 28.21 15.15
N SER A 652 -9.12 29.14 15.31
CA SER A 652 -8.09 29.04 16.35
C SER A 652 -8.62 29.38 17.74
N ALA A 653 -9.70 30.15 17.83
CA ALA A 653 -10.35 30.49 19.11
C ALA A 653 -10.93 29.24 19.85
N TRP A 654 -11.14 28.13 19.17
CA TRP A 654 -11.54 26.87 19.81
C TRP A 654 -10.51 26.35 20.82
N TYR A 655 -9.22 26.74 20.66
CA TYR A 655 -8.13 26.34 21.55
C TYR A 655 -7.96 27.24 22.77
N THR A 656 -8.76 28.31 22.94
CA THR A 656 -8.60 29.29 24.02
C THR A 656 -9.62 29.13 25.15
N ASN A 657 -10.54 28.17 25.06
CA ASN A 657 -11.69 28.05 25.93
C ASN A 657 -11.64 26.88 26.93
N ASP A 658 -10.43 26.45 27.35
CA ASP A 658 -10.24 25.27 28.21
C ASP A 658 -11.08 25.33 29.51
N ASP A 659 -11.07 26.46 30.23
CA ASP A 659 -11.80 26.61 31.52
C ASP A 659 -13.29 26.47 31.33
N ALA A 660 -13.87 27.11 30.31
CA ALA A 660 -15.30 27.04 30.01
C ALA A 660 -15.68 25.61 29.58
N ASN A 661 -14.86 24.95 28.77
CA ASN A 661 -15.08 23.59 28.33
C ASN A 661 -15.00 22.59 29.50
N ILE A 662 -14.06 22.79 30.44
CA ILE A 662 -13.99 22.01 31.69
C ILE A 662 -15.25 22.23 32.55
N ALA A 663 -15.69 23.48 32.69
CA ALA A 663 -16.90 23.79 33.44
C ALA A 663 -18.14 23.16 32.80
N TYR A 664 -18.22 23.16 31.46
CA TYR A 664 -19.29 22.51 30.73
C TYR A 664 -19.27 20.98 30.92
N SER A 665 -18.11 20.33 30.76
CA SER A 665 -18.01 18.88 30.92
C SER A 665 -18.48 18.37 32.29
N ARG A 666 -18.30 19.17 33.34
CA ARG A 666 -18.79 18.85 34.71
C ARG A 666 -20.31 18.83 34.82
N LYS A 667 -21.03 19.44 33.88
CA LYS A 667 -22.51 19.45 33.84
C LYS A 667 -23.05 18.18 33.17
N ALA A 668 -22.21 17.37 32.54
CA ALA A 668 -22.64 16.17 31.82
C ALA A 668 -23.24 15.13 32.78
N PRO A 669 -24.39 14.52 32.43
CA PRO A 669 -24.97 13.40 33.18
C PRO A 669 -23.95 12.27 33.37
N ASP A 670 -24.05 11.54 34.49
CA ASP A 670 -23.21 10.38 34.81
C ASP A 670 -21.69 10.64 34.69
N GLY A 671 -21.25 11.90 34.92
CA GLY A 671 -19.85 12.28 34.78
C GLY A 671 -19.32 12.17 33.38
N GLY A 672 -20.17 12.29 32.36
CA GLY A 672 -19.81 12.17 30.94
C GLY A 672 -19.64 10.75 30.47
N ARG A 673 -20.19 9.75 31.15
CA ARG A 673 -20.17 8.36 30.68
C ARG A 673 -21.07 8.20 29.47
N LEU A 674 -20.49 7.63 28.35
CA LEU A 674 -21.24 7.33 27.15
C LEU A 674 -21.83 5.93 27.22
N THR A 675 -23.16 5.85 27.20
CA THR A 675 -23.94 4.59 27.25
C THR A 675 -24.28 4.08 25.85
N GLN A 676 -24.25 4.97 24.85
CA GLN A 676 -24.48 4.63 23.45
C GLN A 676 -23.28 3.85 22.89
N PRO A 677 -23.48 3.03 21.82
CA PRO A 677 -22.36 2.43 21.09
C PRO A 677 -21.41 3.51 20.55
N VAL A 678 -20.11 3.32 20.78
CA VAL A 678 -19.04 4.19 20.32
C VAL A 678 -18.11 3.42 19.38
N LEU A 679 -17.81 3.99 18.21
CA LEU A 679 -16.71 3.56 17.35
C LEU A 679 -15.60 4.60 17.42
N PHE A 680 -14.40 4.17 17.78
CA PHE A 680 -13.19 4.97 17.57
C PHE A 680 -12.41 4.47 16.36
N VAL A 681 -12.18 5.34 15.38
CA VAL A 681 -11.36 5.03 14.21
C VAL A 681 -9.97 5.63 14.38
N ASN A 682 -9.00 4.77 14.68
CA ASN A 682 -7.62 5.14 14.96
C ASN A 682 -6.78 5.17 13.69
N GLY A 683 -6.17 6.30 13.37
CA GLY A 683 -5.13 6.42 12.35
C GLY A 683 -3.80 5.88 12.90
N GLU A 684 -3.31 4.78 12.36
CA GLU A 684 -2.08 4.15 12.87
C GLU A 684 -0.83 5.02 12.66
N TRP A 685 -0.87 5.97 11.72
CA TRP A 685 0.22 6.88 11.37
C TRP A 685 -0.02 8.32 11.84
N ASP A 686 -1.04 8.54 12.66
CA ASP A 686 -1.30 9.84 13.25
C ASP A 686 -0.24 10.14 14.32
N ALA A 687 0.59 11.16 14.08
CA ALA A 687 1.66 11.54 14.99
C ALA A 687 1.20 12.26 16.27
N ILE A 688 -0.10 12.64 16.35
CA ILE A 688 -0.66 13.45 17.43
C ILE A 688 -1.67 12.65 18.25
N CYS A 689 -2.63 11.99 17.57
CA CYS A 689 -3.83 11.45 18.20
C CYS A 689 -3.90 9.91 18.18
N ASN A 690 -2.85 9.21 17.75
CA ASN A 690 -2.81 7.75 17.79
C ASN A 690 -2.84 7.25 19.24
N ILE A 691 -3.83 6.39 19.56
CA ILE A 691 -4.01 5.81 20.91
C ILE A 691 -3.32 4.45 21.10
N SER A 692 -2.55 3.99 20.14
CA SER A 692 -1.92 2.67 20.18
C SER A 692 -0.67 2.68 21.07
N GLY A 693 -0.69 1.90 22.14
CA GLY A 693 0.49 1.72 23.01
C GLY A 693 0.80 2.90 23.94
N ASN A 694 -0.16 3.82 24.15
CA ASN A 694 -0.01 4.97 25.02
C ASN A 694 -1.27 5.21 25.88
N LEU A 695 -1.23 6.22 26.77
CA LEU A 695 -2.31 6.53 27.73
C LEU A 695 -3.48 7.33 27.13
N GLN A 696 -3.34 7.88 25.90
CA GLN A 696 -4.34 8.79 25.34
C GLN A 696 -5.73 8.16 25.18
N GLY A 697 -5.79 6.85 24.94
CA GLY A 697 -7.06 6.14 24.81
C GLY A 697 -7.71 5.69 26.14
N ASP A 698 -7.02 5.79 27.26
CA ASP A 698 -7.48 5.23 28.54
C ASP A 698 -8.74 5.94 29.09
N PRO A 699 -8.83 7.28 29.06
CA PRO A 699 -10.05 7.96 29.51
C PRO A 699 -11.28 7.54 28.69
N MET A 700 -11.16 7.42 27.38
CA MET A 700 -12.24 6.95 26.51
C MET A 700 -12.64 5.50 26.83
N ARG A 701 -11.65 4.61 27.05
CA ARG A 701 -11.93 3.21 27.42
C ARG A 701 -12.67 3.09 28.74
N ALA A 702 -12.38 3.99 29.69
CA ALA A 702 -13.06 4.03 30.98
C ALA A 702 -14.46 4.62 30.90
N ALA A 703 -14.68 5.62 30.05
CA ALA A 703 -15.93 6.37 29.95
C ALA A 703 -16.97 5.76 29.02
N CYS A 704 -16.58 4.94 28.03
CA CYS A 704 -17.50 4.36 27.05
C CYS A 704 -17.95 2.96 27.48
N ALA A 705 -19.26 2.76 27.66
CA ALA A 705 -19.82 1.47 28.04
C ALA A 705 -19.71 0.40 26.93
N ASP A 706 -19.81 0.80 25.66
CA ASP A 706 -19.72 -0.06 24.49
C ASP A 706 -18.79 0.57 23.45
N LEU A 707 -17.47 0.34 23.59
CA LEU A 707 -16.43 0.87 22.72
C LEU A 707 -15.95 -0.18 21.72
N THR A 708 -15.99 0.17 20.44
CA THR A 708 -15.32 -0.54 19.36
C THR A 708 -14.16 0.31 18.85
N VAL A 709 -12.97 -0.29 18.64
CA VAL A 709 -11.82 0.40 18.08
C VAL A 709 -11.47 -0.23 16.72
N ALA A 710 -11.54 0.56 15.67
CA ALA A 710 -11.05 0.21 14.33
C ALA A 710 -9.70 0.87 14.10
N ARG A 711 -8.76 0.15 13.45
CA ARG A 711 -7.43 0.67 13.08
C ARG A 711 -7.34 0.79 11.57
N VAL A 712 -6.87 1.94 11.11
CA VAL A 712 -6.72 2.23 9.68
C VAL A 712 -5.30 2.75 9.44
N PRO A 713 -4.57 2.22 8.44
CA PRO A 713 -3.22 2.68 8.10
C PRO A 713 -3.30 4.03 7.37
N ALA A 714 -3.51 5.08 8.12
CA ALA A 714 -3.63 6.46 7.67
C ALA A 714 -3.09 7.40 8.77
N GLY A 715 -2.79 8.63 8.38
CA GLY A 715 -2.43 9.70 9.31
C GLY A 715 -3.64 10.37 9.93
N HIS A 716 -3.47 11.64 10.27
CA HIS A 716 -4.50 12.46 10.90
C HIS A 716 -5.73 12.68 10.01
N TRP A 717 -5.51 12.86 8.71
CA TRP A 717 -6.57 13.11 7.72
C TRP A 717 -7.22 11.83 7.21
N LEU A 718 -7.44 10.87 8.08
CA LEU A 718 -7.95 9.54 7.79
C LEU A 718 -9.24 9.54 6.93
N PRO A 719 -10.24 10.44 7.14
CA PRO A 719 -11.42 10.51 6.27
C PRO A 719 -11.10 10.84 4.81
N LEU A 720 -9.98 11.56 4.56
CA LEU A 720 -9.51 11.94 3.23
C LEU A 720 -8.47 10.94 2.67
N GLU A 721 -7.56 10.44 3.51
CA GLU A 721 -6.48 9.55 3.14
C GLU A 721 -6.97 8.13 2.78
N SER A 722 -7.91 7.63 3.58
CA SER A 722 -8.39 6.24 3.50
C SER A 722 -9.90 6.17 3.44
N LYS A 723 -10.51 6.97 2.54
CA LYS A 723 -11.96 7.12 2.37
C LYS A 723 -12.72 5.80 2.42
N SER A 724 -12.31 4.82 1.63
CA SER A 724 -12.99 3.51 1.53
C SER A 724 -12.88 2.69 2.82
N GLN A 725 -11.73 2.71 3.49
CA GLN A 725 -11.54 1.94 4.72
C GLN A 725 -12.28 2.57 5.89
N HIS A 726 -12.32 3.90 5.94
CA HIS A 726 -13.10 4.66 6.92
C HIS A 726 -14.60 4.36 6.78
N ILE A 727 -15.14 4.47 5.56
CA ILE A 727 -16.54 4.14 5.27
C ILE A 727 -16.86 2.70 5.66
N GLU A 728 -16.00 1.73 5.33
CA GLU A 728 -16.25 0.32 5.64
C GLU A 728 -16.15 0.01 7.14
N ALA A 729 -15.26 0.68 7.87
CA ALA A 729 -15.19 0.57 9.32
C ALA A 729 -16.51 1.01 9.97
N ILE A 730 -17.05 2.15 9.55
CA ILE A 730 -18.34 2.66 10.04
C ILE A 730 -19.48 1.73 9.63
N ARG A 731 -19.55 1.28 8.37
CA ARG A 731 -20.58 0.32 7.92
C ARG A 731 -20.59 -0.97 8.70
N THR A 732 -19.40 -1.51 8.96
CA THR A 732 -19.24 -2.76 9.73
C THR A 732 -19.73 -2.59 11.16
N TRP A 733 -19.37 -1.48 11.78
CA TRP A 733 -19.81 -1.15 13.14
C TRP A 733 -21.32 -0.93 13.20
N LEU A 734 -21.93 -0.13 12.31
CA LEU A 734 -23.38 0.09 12.23
C LEU A 734 -24.15 -1.22 12.12
N ARG A 735 -23.68 -2.16 11.27
CA ARG A 735 -24.28 -3.49 11.15
C ARG A 735 -24.15 -4.32 12.42
N SER A 736 -22.98 -4.28 13.07
CA SER A 736 -22.69 -5.04 14.30
C SER A 736 -23.54 -4.60 15.48
N LYS A 737 -23.96 -3.32 15.48
CA LYS A 737 -24.75 -2.69 16.55
C LYS A 737 -26.24 -2.54 16.19
N ASN A 738 -26.68 -3.00 15.00
CA ASN A 738 -28.06 -2.84 14.51
C ASN A 738 -28.54 -1.38 14.53
N LEU A 739 -27.68 -0.44 14.12
CA LEU A 739 -27.93 1.01 14.19
C LEU A 739 -28.58 1.58 12.92
N ARG A 740 -29.39 0.83 12.21
CA ARG A 740 -30.09 1.32 11.02
C ARG A 740 -31.51 1.80 11.33
#